data_8c392dc999199e5448b5b59378851fd6
#
_entry.id   8c392dc999199e5448b5b59378851fd6
#
_cell.length_a   1.000
_cell.length_b   1.000
_cell.length_c   1.000
_cell.angle_alpha   90.00
_cell.angle_beta   90.00
_cell.angle_gamma   90.00
#
_symmetry.space_group_name_H-M   'P 1'
#
loop_
_entity.id
_entity.type
_entity.pdbx_description
1 polymer ?
#
loop_
_entity_poly.entity_id
_entity_poly.type
_entity_poly.pdbx_seq_one_letter_code
_entity_poly.pdbx_strand_id
1 'polypeptide(L)'
;MIKLFDNGAYLLHGTELVEDNAEAGAVLASKLGSAPSKEEASKNTLAYGILAKHNTSDNMENLKIKFDKMTSHDITFVGIIQTARASGLKKFPIPYVLTNCHNSLCAVGGTINEDDHMFGLSCAKKYGGVYVPPHQAGIHQFAREMLAECGAMILGSDSHTRYGALGTMAIGEGGGELAKQLLCKTYDVAKPGVIAIYLDGEVQKGVGPQDVALAIIGATFGCGYVKNKVMEFVGPGVDKLSADFRIGIDVMTTETTCLSSIWKTDDKIKDWYDIHGRSEAYKEMNPGDVAYYDGVVYVDLSTVKPMIAMPFHPSNTYTIDELNANLMDILDDVEKRALVSLDGKVDFTLKDKVRDGKLYVEQGIIAGCAGGGYENICDAADILRGKSIGADEFTLSVYPASTPIYMQLAKNGVLADLIETGSIVKTAFCGPCFGAGDTPANNAFSIRHSTRNFPNREGSKIQNGQISSVALMDARSIAATAANKGYLTSATDLADIEYTHPKYFFDKAIYDRRVYNGVGKADPSVEIKFGPNIKDWPEMVPLTDNLLLKVASVIHDPVTTTDELIPSGETSSYRSNPLGLAEFTLSRKDPEYVGRAKAIQAVEKVREAGECMGKAFPEVKEVMHAIKEKFEDVCGSNTGVGSTIYAVKPGDGSAREQAASCQKVLGGWANIAKEYATKRYRSNLINWGMLPFVIDKDFDFDNDDYVFIPGIKDAVKNKTEVIKAYVVNKDFAEIELRLGELTDDERQIITDGCLINYYKYN
;
A
#
# COMPACT_ATOMS: atom_id res chain seq x y z
N MET A 1 -18.15 -4.78 19.75
CA MET A 1 -16.76 -4.49 19.31
C MET A 1 -16.76 -3.29 18.35
N ILE A 2 -17.17 -3.43 17.10
CA ILE A 2 -17.23 -2.35 16.11
C ILE A 2 -18.67 -2.08 15.69
N LYS A 3 -19.04 -0.79 15.61
CA LYS A 3 -20.33 -0.36 15.06
C LYS A 3 -20.09 0.73 14.00
N LEU A 4 -20.67 0.54 12.83
CA LEU A 4 -20.68 1.55 11.76
C LEU A 4 -21.99 2.36 11.87
N PHE A 5 -21.92 3.68 11.76
CA PHE A 5 -23.11 4.52 11.69
C PHE A 5 -23.62 4.60 10.26
N ASP A 6 -24.92 4.56 10.09
CA ASP A 6 -25.54 4.69 8.76
C ASP A 6 -25.46 6.13 8.23
N ASN A 7 -25.37 7.11 9.12
CA ASN A 7 -25.29 8.53 8.83
C ASN A 7 -23.97 9.12 9.33
N GLY A 8 -23.68 10.37 8.95
CA GLY A 8 -22.64 11.16 9.59
C GLY A 8 -22.95 11.48 11.05
N ALA A 9 -22.03 12.16 11.71
CA ALA A 9 -22.24 12.59 13.09
C ALA A 9 -21.49 13.89 13.42
N TYR A 10 -22.01 14.62 14.38
CA TYR A 10 -21.30 15.71 15.04
C TYR A 10 -20.55 15.17 16.26
N LEU A 11 -19.33 15.63 16.43
CA LEU A 11 -18.53 15.40 17.64
C LEU A 11 -18.48 16.70 18.44
N LEU A 12 -19.00 16.68 19.66
CA LEU A 12 -19.02 17.82 20.55
C LEU A 12 -17.90 17.74 21.58
N HIS A 13 -17.08 18.78 21.67
CA HIS A 13 -15.98 18.90 22.62
C HIS A 13 -15.04 17.70 22.64
N GLY A 14 -14.88 17.03 21.48
CA GLY A 14 -14.00 15.87 21.30
C GLY A 14 -14.48 14.56 21.94
N THR A 15 -15.61 14.53 22.61
CA THR A 15 -16.03 13.36 23.41
C THR A 15 -17.46 12.89 23.19
N GLU A 16 -18.36 13.71 22.73
CA GLU A 16 -19.79 13.37 22.61
C GLU A 16 -20.21 13.29 21.14
N LEU A 17 -20.74 12.15 20.73
CA LEU A 17 -21.27 11.93 19.38
C LEU A 17 -22.78 12.26 19.35
N VAL A 18 -23.18 13.02 18.35
CA VAL A 18 -24.58 13.26 17.98
C VAL A 18 -24.78 12.80 16.54
N GLU A 19 -25.46 11.66 16.37
CA GLU A 19 -25.71 11.10 15.02
C GLU A 19 -26.58 12.08 14.20
N ASP A 20 -26.24 12.25 12.94
CA ASP A 20 -26.94 13.10 11.99
C ASP A 20 -28.25 12.47 11.51
N ASN A 21 -29.25 12.56 12.34
CA ASN A 21 -30.63 12.11 12.11
C ASN A 21 -31.63 13.27 12.23
N ALA A 22 -32.92 12.97 12.10
CA ALA A 22 -33.98 13.97 12.15
C ALA A 22 -34.01 14.79 13.47
N GLU A 23 -33.46 14.27 14.57
CA GLU A 23 -33.45 14.93 15.90
C GLU A 23 -32.15 15.72 16.13
N ALA A 24 -31.11 15.54 15.31
CA ALA A 24 -29.78 16.10 15.49
C ALA A 24 -29.83 17.63 15.71
N GLY A 25 -30.59 18.34 14.88
CA GLY A 25 -30.73 19.81 14.99
C GLY A 25 -31.30 20.27 16.34
N ALA A 26 -32.30 19.56 16.90
CA ALA A 26 -32.86 19.85 18.18
C ALA A 26 -31.88 19.56 19.33
N VAL A 27 -31.16 18.44 19.25
CA VAL A 27 -30.13 18.04 20.22
C VAL A 27 -29.01 19.08 20.25
N LEU A 28 -28.48 19.46 19.07
CA LEU A 28 -27.45 20.49 18.97
C LEU A 28 -27.86 21.83 19.49
N ALA A 29 -29.07 22.28 19.11
CA ALA A 29 -29.61 23.55 19.62
C ALA A 29 -29.79 23.54 21.14
N SER A 30 -30.23 22.43 21.72
CA SER A 30 -30.37 22.29 23.18
C SER A 30 -29.03 22.34 23.91
N LYS A 31 -27.94 21.77 23.32
CA LYS A 31 -26.62 21.69 23.94
C LYS A 31 -25.76 22.93 23.71
N LEU A 32 -25.88 23.54 22.54
CA LEU A 32 -24.99 24.60 22.06
C LEU A 32 -25.69 25.96 21.92
N GLY A 33 -27.00 26.01 22.12
CA GLY A 33 -27.81 27.20 21.86
C GLY A 33 -28.17 27.46 20.41
N SER A 34 -27.44 26.79 19.46
CA SER A 34 -27.72 26.81 18.02
C SER A 34 -27.18 25.54 17.38
N ALA A 35 -27.73 25.14 16.23
CA ALA A 35 -27.22 24.01 15.45
C ALA A 35 -26.31 24.54 14.32
N PRO A 36 -25.00 24.30 14.35
CA PRO A 36 -24.11 24.67 13.25
C PRO A 36 -24.44 23.86 11.99
N SER A 37 -24.19 24.44 10.80
CA SER A 37 -24.32 23.70 9.56
C SER A 37 -23.25 22.60 9.43
N LYS A 38 -23.56 21.55 8.67
CA LYS A 38 -22.58 20.49 8.37
C LYS A 38 -21.31 21.05 7.73
N GLU A 39 -21.48 21.97 6.79
CA GLU A 39 -20.36 22.59 6.08
C GLU A 39 -19.43 23.37 7.03
N GLU A 40 -19.99 24.12 7.98
CA GLU A 40 -19.18 24.82 8.98
C GLU A 40 -18.49 23.86 9.94
N ALA A 41 -19.22 22.87 10.46
CA ALA A 41 -18.67 21.89 11.39
C ALA A 41 -17.63 20.97 10.72
N SER A 42 -17.74 20.65 9.43
CA SER A 42 -16.73 19.86 8.69
C SER A 42 -15.37 20.57 8.62
N LYS A 43 -15.33 21.90 8.65
CA LYS A 43 -14.07 22.68 8.66
C LYS A 43 -13.30 22.53 9.97
N ASN A 44 -13.93 22.01 11.01
CA ASN A 44 -13.34 21.80 12.33
C ASN A 44 -12.69 20.43 12.50
N THR A 45 -12.68 19.57 11.47
CA THR A 45 -11.92 18.31 11.50
C THR A 45 -10.42 18.59 11.34
N LEU A 46 -9.56 17.75 11.94
CA LEU A 46 -8.11 17.84 11.77
C LEU A 46 -7.72 17.67 10.30
N ALA A 47 -8.36 16.72 9.63
CA ALA A 47 -8.14 16.43 8.23
C ALA A 47 -8.38 17.64 7.34
N TYR A 48 -9.50 18.35 7.53
CA TYR A 48 -9.79 19.57 6.76
C TYR A 48 -8.72 20.64 6.97
N GLY A 49 -8.34 20.90 8.22
CA GLY A 49 -7.35 21.91 8.55
C GLY A 49 -5.99 21.66 7.92
N ILE A 50 -5.54 20.40 7.92
CA ILE A 50 -4.26 19.99 7.29
C ILE A 50 -4.34 20.10 5.77
N LEU A 51 -5.40 19.58 5.15
CA LEU A 51 -5.60 19.63 3.71
C LEU A 51 -5.70 21.08 3.20
N ALA A 52 -6.46 21.94 3.90
CA ALA A 52 -6.58 23.35 3.54
C ALA A 52 -5.24 24.10 3.61
N LYS A 53 -4.40 23.80 4.60
CA LYS A 53 -3.05 24.39 4.73
C LYS A 53 -2.13 24.02 3.57
N HIS A 54 -2.26 22.80 3.04
CA HIS A 54 -1.36 22.27 1.98
C HIS A 54 -1.95 22.39 0.57
N ASN A 55 -3.22 22.80 0.45
CA ASN A 55 -3.84 23.08 -0.83
C ASN A 55 -3.32 24.39 -1.42
N THR A 56 -2.77 24.35 -2.61
CA THR A 56 -2.23 25.51 -3.32
C THR A 56 -3.24 26.17 -4.28
N SER A 57 -4.47 25.62 -4.36
CA SER A 57 -5.56 26.17 -5.14
C SER A 57 -6.60 26.84 -4.25
N ASP A 58 -7.41 27.73 -4.82
CA ASP A 58 -8.57 28.35 -4.12
C ASP A 58 -9.79 27.39 -4.09
N ASN A 59 -9.68 26.21 -4.69
CA ASN A 59 -10.75 25.24 -4.80
C ASN A 59 -10.60 24.13 -3.74
N MET A 60 -11.51 24.09 -2.78
CA MET A 60 -11.53 23.05 -1.75
C MET A 60 -12.23 21.74 -2.16
N GLU A 61 -12.90 21.69 -3.31
CA GLU A 61 -13.48 20.44 -3.84
C GLU A 61 -12.45 19.65 -4.67
N ASN A 62 -11.53 20.36 -5.35
CA ASN A 62 -10.45 19.77 -6.13
C ASN A 62 -9.12 20.32 -5.63
N LEU A 63 -8.47 19.58 -4.74
CA LEU A 63 -7.26 20.00 -4.04
C LEU A 63 -6.04 19.82 -4.91
N LYS A 64 -5.09 20.76 -4.80
CA LYS A 64 -3.74 20.71 -5.38
C LYS A 64 -2.71 20.75 -4.25
N ILE A 65 -2.38 19.58 -3.72
CA ILE A 65 -1.58 19.43 -2.51
C ILE A 65 -0.08 19.50 -2.81
N LYS A 66 0.67 20.24 -1.98
CA LYS A 66 2.12 20.14 -1.86
C LYS A 66 2.50 19.56 -0.51
N PHE A 67 3.41 18.59 -0.54
CA PHE A 67 3.89 17.91 0.66
C PHE A 67 5.12 18.63 1.23
N ASP A 68 5.31 18.51 2.55
CA ASP A 68 6.46 19.09 3.25
C ASP A 68 7.72 18.22 3.10
N LYS A 69 7.57 16.91 3.05
CA LYS A 69 8.66 15.93 3.04
C LYS A 69 8.26 14.69 2.23
N MET A 70 9.27 13.94 1.81
CA MET A 70 9.09 12.69 1.06
C MET A 70 9.96 11.57 1.62
N THR A 71 9.51 10.31 1.41
CA THR A 71 10.25 9.11 1.77
C THR A 71 10.05 7.99 0.75
N SER A 72 11.12 7.24 0.45
CA SER A 72 11.09 6.10 -0.45
C SER A 72 12.04 5.00 0.02
N HIS A 73 11.83 3.79 -0.49
CA HIS A 73 12.68 2.64 -0.20
C HIS A 73 13.41 2.13 -1.45
N ASP A 74 14.35 1.23 -1.24
CA ASP A 74 15.31 0.74 -2.24
C ASP A 74 14.70 0.00 -3.45
N ILE A 75 13.48 -0.49 -3.36
CA ILE A 75 12.79 -1.04 -4.54
C ILE A 75 11.97 -0.01 -5.33
N THR A 76 12.00 1.27 -4.97
CA THR A 76 11.22 2.33 -5.64
C THR A 76 12.03 3.57 -5.99
N PHE A 77 12.97 4.02 -5.14
CA PHE A 77 13.61 5.33 -5.33
C PHE A 77 14.41 5.43 -6.64
N VAL A 78 14.98 4.31 -7.14
CA VAL A 78 15.73 4.34 -8.41
C VAL A 78 14.79 4.75 -9.55
N GLY A 79 13.65 4.07 -9.71
CA GLY A 79 12.67 4.41 -10.74
C GLY A 79 12.10 5.82 -10.61
N ILE A 80 11.80 6.26 -9.38
CA ILE A 80 11.32 7.62 -9.09
C ILE A 80 12.33 8.67 -9.54
N ILE A 81 13.60 8.52 -9.12
CA ILE A 81 14.66 9.47 -9.46
C ILE A 81 14.95 9.44 -10.96
N GLN A 82 14.95 8.27 -11.59
CA GLN A 82 15.13 8.15 -13.04
C GLN A 82 14.00 8.86 -13.80
N THR A 83 12.74 8.70 -13.37
CA THR A 83 11.59 9.41 -13.96
C THR A 83 11.74 10.92 -13.80
N ALA A 84 12.06 11.41 -12.61
CA ALA A 84 12.26 12.83 -12.35
C ALA A 84 13.47 13.41 -13.12
N ARG A 85 14.57 12.64 -13.26
CA ARG A 85 15.75 13.04 -14.07
C ARG A 85 15.40 13.18 -15.55
N ALA A 86 14.71 12.19 -16.10
CA ALA A 86 14.24 12.25 -17.50
C ALA A 86 13.32 13.46 -17.76
N SER A 87 12.67 13.97 -16.72
CA SER A 87 11.77 15.11 -16.73
C SER A 87 12.44 16.43 -16.27
N GLY A 88 13.76 16.48 -16.08
CA GLY A 88 14.53 17.71 -15.81
C GLY A 88 14.86 18.00 -14.34
N LEU A 89 14.86 17.01 -13.45
CA LEU A 89 15.25 17.19 -12.04
C LEU A 89 16.65 17.82 -11.90
N LYS A 90 16.74 18.89 -11.10
CA LYS A 90 18.01 19.59 -10.79
C LYS A 90 18.47 19.40 -9.35
N LYS A 91 17.54 19.40 -8.39
CA LYS A 91 17.76 19.17 -6.95
C LYS A 91 16.46 18.69 -6.32
N PHE A 92 16.54 18.06 -5.17
CA PHE A 92 15.33 17.75 -4.39
C PHE A 92 14.77 19.05 -3.79
N PRO A 93 13.51 19.39 -4.09
CA PRO A 93 12.93 20.68 -3.66
C PRO A 93 12.53 20.68 -2.18
N ILE A 94 12.29 19.51 -1.61
CA ILE A 94 11.90 19.28 -0.22
C ILE A 94 12.75 18.12 0.35
N PRO A 95 12.85 17.96 1.69
CA PRO A 95 13.55 16.84 2.29
C PRO A 95 13.04 15.50 1.75
N TYR A 96 13.93 14.73 1.14
CA TYR A 96 13.63 13.43 0.58
C TYR A 96 14.55 12.35 1.15
N VAL A 97 13.95 11.33 1.78
CA VAL A 97 14.67 10.25 2.44
C VAL A 97 14.62 8.98 1.59
N LEU A 98 15.81 8.43 1.35
CA LEU A 98 16.04 7.18 0.62
C LEU A 98 16.46 6.11 1.63
N THR A 99 15.56 5.16 1.93
CA THR A 99 15.79 4.13 2.95
C THR A 99 16.01 2.77 2.31
N ASN A 100 17.09 2.09 2.67
CA ASN A 100 17.43 0.78 2.15
C ASN A 100 16.95 -0.32 3.11
N CYS A 101 15.68 -0.68 3.04
CA CYS A 101 15.05 -1.58 4.00
C CYS A 101 14.31 -2.79 3.39
N HIS A 102 14.01 -2.77 2.10
CA HIS A 102 13.32 -3.88 1.44
C HIS A 102 14.30 -4.92 0.90
N ASN A 103 15.28 -4.52 0.11
CA ASN A 103 16.33 -5.44 -0.34
C ASN A 103 17.42 -5.63 0.74
N SER A 104 17.89 -4.55 1.34
CA SER A 104 18.83 -4.54 2.47
C SER A 104 20.00 -5.53 2.35
N LEU A 105 20.49 -5.78 1.14
CA LEU A 105 21.53 -6.78 0.82
C LEU A 105 21.14 -8.24 1.11
N CYS A 106 19.88 -8.52 1.39
CA CYS A 106 19.41 -9.85 1.81
C CYS A 106 18.62 -10.61 0.74
N ALA A 107 18.08 -9.91 -0.29
CA ALA A 107 17.04 -10.50 -1.13
C ALA A 107 17.59 -11.43 -2.22
N VAL A 108 18.70 -11.06 -2.90
CA VAL A 108 19.26 -11.82 -4.06
C VAL A 108 20.77 -11.76 -4.03
N GLY A 109 21.43 -12.80 -4.53
CA GLY A 109 22.87 -12.81 -4.77
C GLY A 109 23.32 -11.85 -5.87
N GLY A 110 24.59 -11.51 -5.90
CA GLY A 110 25.18 -10.57 -6.85
C GLY A 110 25.16 -9.12 -6.37
N THR A 111 25.58 -8.20 -7.23
CA THR A 111 25.80 -6.79 -6.89
C THR A 111 24.56 -5.92 -7.00
N ILE A 112 23.45 -6.43 -7.54
CA ILE A 112 22.24 -5.67 -7.92
C ILE A 112 21.73 -4.76 -6.81
N ASN A 113 21.58 -5.30 -5.60
CA ASN A 113 21.01 -4.52 -4.48
C ASN A 113 21.95 -3.40 -4.03
N GLU A 114 23.27 -3.69 -3.94
CA GLU A 114 24.25 -2.68 -3.55
C GLU A 114 24.44 -1.62 -4.66
N ASP A 115 24.29 -1.98 -5.91
CA ASP A 115 24.29 -1.02 -7.03
C ASP A 115 23.14 0.00 -6.89
N ASP A 116 21.95 -0.46 -6.54
CA ASP A 116 20.81 0.43 -6.25
C ASP A 116 21.07 1.32 -5.02
N HIS A 117 21.69 0.77 -3.98
CA HIS A 117 22.08 1.55 -2.79
C HIS A 117 23.12 2.61 -3.12
N MET A 118 24.15 2.28 -3.91
CA MET A 118 25.16 3.25 -4.35
C MET A 118 24.59 4.32 -5.27
N PHE A 119 23.64 3.96 -6.13
CA PHE A 119 22.86 4.94 -6.90
C PHE A 119 22.14 5.89 -5.95
N GLY A 120 21.40 5.39 -4.95
CA GLY A 120 20.68 6.18 -3.96
C GLY A 120 21.60 7.14 -3.20
N LEU A 121 22.75 6.66 -2.69
CA LEU A 121 23.72 7.52 -1.99
C LEU A 121 24.29 8.61 -2.90
N SER A 122 24.66 8.29 -4.13
CA SER A 122 25.18 9.28 -5.07
C SER A 122 24.11 10.31 -5.45
N CYS A 123 22.86 9.90 -5.60
CA CYS A 123 21.72 10.81 -5.81
C CYS A 123 21.45 11.69 -4.59
N ALA A 124 21.50 11.15 -3.37
CA ALA A 124 21.34 11.95 -2.16
C ALA A 124 22.41 13.03 -2.03
N LYS A 125 23.65 12.74 -2.43
CA LYS A 125 24.74 13.72 -2.49
C LYS A 125 24.52 14.76 -3.59
N LYS A 126 24.17 14.29 -4.79
CA LYS A 126 23.98 15.17 -5.96
C LYS A 126 22.80 16.12 -5.79
N TYR A 127 21.67 15.61 -5.34
CA TYR A 127 20.40 16.34 -5.30
C TYR A 127 20.04 16.89 -3.91
N GLY A 128 20.79 16.53 -2.86
CA GLY A 128 20.57 17.06 -1.51
C GLY A 128 19.53 16.30 -0.71
N GLY A 129 19.60 14.97 -0.68
CA GLY A 129 18.70 14.08 0.06
C GLY A 129 19.30 13.49 1.33
N VAL A 130 18.50 12.65 1.99
CA VAL A 130 18.94 11.82 3.11
C VAL A 130 19.05 10.37 2.63
N TYR A 131 20.15 9.70 2.97
CA TYR A 131 20.36 8.29 2.65
C TYR A 131 20.51 7.47 3.93
N VAL A 132 19.61 6.52 4.10
CA VAL A 132 19.61 5.58 5.24
C VAL A 132 20.15 4.22 4.76
N PRO A 133 21.32 3.78 5.26
CA PRO A 133 21.92 2.52 4.84
C PRO A 133 21.07 1.29 5.19
N PRO A 134 21.37 0.12 4.59
CA PRO A 134 20.74 -1.15 4.95
C PRO A 134 20.81 -1.45 6.44
N HIS A 135 19.80 -2.11 6.97
CA HIS A 135 19.69 -2.57 8.37
C HIS A 135 19.67 -1.48 9.45
N GLN A 136 19.57 -0.19 9.07
CA GLN A 136 19.47 0.89 10.06
C GLN A 136 18.03 1.10 10.54
N ALA A 137 17.07 1.12 9.63
CA ALA A 137 15.65 1.24 9.96
C ALA A 137 14.77 0.82 8.79
N GLY A 138 13.55 0.39 9.09
CA GLY A 138 12.46 0.37 8.13
C GLY A 138 12.06 1.78 7.72
N ILE A 139 11.58 1.97 6.48
CA ILE A 139 11.22 3.28 5.93
C ILE A 139 10.29 4.06 6.88
N HIS A 140 9.23 3.40 7.39
CA HIS A 140 8.23 4.07 8.23
C HIS A 140 8.76 4.36 9.63
N GLN A 141 9.60 3.49 10.19
CA GLN A 141 10.17 3.73 11.50
C GLN A 141 11.15 4.90 11.48
N PHE A 142 12.02 4.98 10.46
CA PHE A 142 12.88 6.16 10.28
C PHE A 142 12.07 7.44 10.12
N ALA A 143 11.00 7.40 9.31
CA ALA A 143 10.14 8.55 9.09
C ALA A 143 9.45 9.02 10.39
N ARG A 144 8.96 8.08 11.22
CA ARG A 144 8.39 8.38 12.54
C ARG A 144 9.41 9.04 13.46
N GLU A 145 10.58 8.44 13.58
CA GLU A 145 11.65 8.90 14.48
C GLU A 145 12.25 10.25 14.05
N MET A 146 12.37 10.51 12.74
CA MET A 146 13.19 11.61 12.22
C MET A 146 12.45 12.65 11.35
N LEU A 147 11.25 12.34 10.84
CA LEU A 147 10.57 13.19 9.86
C LEU A 147 9.19 13.67 10.32
N ALA A 148 8.43 12.84 11.03
CA ALA A 148 7.05 13.16 11.45
C ALA A 148 7.00 14.49 12.22
N GLU A 149 5.94 15.28 12.02
CA GLU A 149 5.73 16.60 12.62
C GLU A 149 4.24 16.89 12.64
N CYS A 150 3.70 17.37 13.75
CA CYS A 150 2.29 17.64 13.89
C CYS A 150 1.80 18.71 12.90
N GLY A 151 0.77 18.36 12.13
CA GLY A 151 0.18 19.21 11.11
C GLY A 151 0.96 19.28 9.80
N ALA A 152 2.00 18.44 9.60
CA ALA A 152 2.70 18.28 8.34
C ALA A 152 2.06 17.22 7.44
N MET A 153 2.40 17.24 6.15
CA MET A 153 2.06 16.21 5.19
C MET A 153 3.31 15.56 4.60
N ILE A 154 3.33 14.22 4.55
CA ILE A 154 4.44 13.42 3.98
C ILE A 154 3.90 12.52 2.87
N LEU A 155 4.60 12.52 1.72
CA LEU A 155 4.36 11.59 0.62
C LEU A 155 5.41 10.47 0.63
N GLY A 156 4.96 9.23 0.57
CA GLY A 156 5.85 8.08 0.52
C GLY A 156 5.57 7.14 -0.64
N SER A 157 6.60 6.42 -1.08
CA SER A 157 6.48 5.42 -2.15
C SER A 157 6.00 4.05 -1.68
N ASP A 158 5.72 3.91 -0.39
CA ASP A 158 5.14 2.71 0.20
C ASP A 158 3.70 2.96 0.67
N SER A 159 2.82 1.99 0.47
CA SER A 159 1.40 2.10 0.83
C SER A 159 1.15 2.28 2.33
N HIS A 160 2.07 1.80 3.19
CA HIS A 160 1.99 1.96 4.64
C HIS A 160 2.57 3.28 5.14
N THR A 161 2.74 4.27 4.27
CA THR A 161 3.07 5.65 4.65
C THR A 161 1.90 6.25 5.44
N ARG A 162 1.91 5.98 6.75
CA ARG A 162 0.91 6.38 7.74
C ARG A 162 1.62 6.85 9.01
N TYR A 163 1.46 8.12 9.34
CA TYR A 163 2.10 8.75 10.50
C TYR A 163 1.09 9.59 11.27
N GLY A 164 -0.20 9.32 11.07
CA GLY A 164 -1.31 10.03 11.69
C GLY A 164 -1.27 9.99 13.21
N ALA A 165 -0.84 8.86 13.79
CA ALA A 165 -0.67 8.71 15.24
C ALA A 165 0.28 9.75 15.85
N LEU A 166 1.21 10.29 15.06
CA LEU A 166 2.15 11.34 15.44
C LEU A 166 1.71 12.74 14.93
N GLY A 167 0.45 12.92 14.58
CA GLY A 167 -0.09 14.18 14.10
C GLY A 167 0.31 14.56 12.67
N THR A 168 0.90 13.64 11.89
CA THR A 168 1.35 13.88 10.52
C THR A 168 0.42 13.15 9.52
N MET A 169 -0.25 13.89 8.66
CA MET A 169 -1.03 13.25 7.59
C MET A 169 -0.09 12.74 6.50
N ALA A 170 -0.07 11.43 6.31
CA ALA A 170 0.84 10.81 5.35
C ALA A 170 0.09 9.97 4.32
N ILE A 171 0.53 10.06 3.07
CA ILE A 171 -0.10 9.37 1.93
C ILE A 171 0.95 8.50 1.25
N GLY A 172 0.59 7.25 1.00
CA GLY A 172 1.41 6.33 0.22
C GLY A 172 0.94 6.27 -1.22
N GLU A 173 1.83 6.63 -2.17
CA GLU A 173 1.51 6.69 -3.60
C GLU A 173 2.58 6.02 -4.48
N GLY A 174 2.27 5.87 -5.74
CA GLY A 174 3.21 5.36 -6.73
C GLY A 174 4.27 6.37 -7.15
N GLY A 175 5.33 5.85 -7.79
CA GLY A 175 6.51 6.64 -8.16
C GLY A 175 6.23 7.85 -9.01
N GLY A 176 5.19 7.84 -9.85
CA GLY A 176 4.78 8.98 -10.65
C GLY A 176 4.37 10.20 -9.82
N GLU A 177 3.62 10.00 -8.74
CA GLU A 177 3.21 11.09 -7.85
C GLU A 177 4.41 11.68 -7.08
N LEU A 178 5.36 10.81 -6.67
CA LEU A 178 6.59 11.30 -6.05
C LEU A 178 7.46 12.07 -7.05
N ALA A 179 7.55 11.61 -8.30
CA ALA A 179 8.27 12.33 -9.35
C ALA A 179 7.67 13.73 -9.59
N LYS A 180 6.34 13.87 -9.58
CA LYS A 180 5.65 15.16 -9.66
C LYS A 180 6.09 16.11 -8.53
N GLN A 181 6.16 15.63 -7.28
CA GLN A 181 6.63 16.45 -6.16
C GLN A 181 8.10 16.85 -6.32
N LEU A 182 8.96 15.94 -6.82
CA LEU A 182 10.38 16.25 -7.13
C LEU A 182 10.51 17.33 -8.22
N LEU A 183 9.52 17.46 -9.09
CA LEU A 183 9.43 18.46 -10.13
C LEU A 183 8.64 19.72 -9.70
N CYS A 184 8.38 19.89 -8.40
CA CYS A 184 7.61 20.99 -7.82
C CYS A 184 6.14 21.07 -8.29
N LYS A 185 5.58 19.96 -8.78
CA LYS A 185 4.16 19.89 -9.16
C LYS A 185 3.30 19.49 -7.97
N THR A 186 1.98 19.46 -8.17
CA THR A 186 1.00 19.16 -7.13
C THR A 186 0.54 17.71 -7.16
N TYR A 187 0.02 17.24 -6.05
CA TYR A 187 -0.77 16.03 -5.94
C TYR A 187 -2.24 16.43 -6.01
N ASP A 188 -2.89 16.06 -7.10
CA ASP A 188 -4.26 16.44 -7.38
C ASP A 188 -5.23 15.38 -6.84
N VAL A 189 -6.21 15.81 -6.04
CA VAL A 189 -7.17 14.92 -5.42
C VAL A 189 -8.49 15.63 -5.15
N ALA A 190 -9.63 14.99 -5.44
CA ALA A 190 -10.92 15.46 -4.97
C ALA A 190 -10.94 15.48 -3.43
N LYS A 191 -11.62 16.46 -2.85
CA LYS A 191 -11.74 16.56 -1.39
C LYS A 191 -12.26 15.23 -0.82
N PRO A 192 -11.49 14.54 0.02
CA PRO A 192 -11.93 13.28 0.61
C PRO A 192 -12.97 13.53 1.69
N GLY A 193 -13.92 12.61 1.85
CA GLY A 193 -14.73 12.52 3.04
C GLY A 193 -13.88 12.19 4.27
N VAL A 194 -14.35 12.57 5.46
CA VAL A 194 -13.67 12.33 6.74
C VAL A 194 -14.54 11.45 7.62
N ILE A 195 -13.98 10.31 8.03
CA ILE A 195 -14.67 9.34 8.90
C ILE A 195 -14.06 9.40 10.29
N ALA A 196 -14.88 9.65 11.31
CA ALA A 196 -14.44 9.52 12.69
C ALA A 196 -14.23 8.04 13.05
N ILE A 197 -13.03 7.71 13.50
CA ILE A 197 -12.76 6.45 14.20
C ILE A 197 -12.81 6.78 15.67
N TYR A 198 -13.99 6.58 16.24
CA TYR A 198 -14.26 6.97 17.63
C TYR A 198 -13.89 5.82 18.56
N LEU A 199 -12.81 6.00 19.31
CA LEU A 199 -12.31 5.03 20.28
C LEU A 199 -12.88 5.32 21.66
N ASP A 200 -13.44 4.32 22.29
CA ASP A 200 -14.00 4.39 23.64
C ASP A 200 -13.48 3.23 24.51
N GLY A 201 -13.47 3.43 25.82
CA GLY A 201 -13.01 2.42 26.78
C GLY A 201 -11.50 2.23 26.81
N GLU A 202 -11.06 1.10 27.36
CA GLU A 202 -9.66 0.68 27.48
C GLU A 202 -9.48 -0.76 26.97
N VAL A 203 -8.35 -1.04 26.36
CA VAL A 203 -8.00 -2.40 25.90
C VAL A 203 -7.81 -3.36 27.07
N GLN A 204 -8.21 -4.61 26.90
CA GLN A 204 -7.95 -5.67 27.86
C GLN A 204 -6.47 -6.07 27.86
N LYS A 205 -5.98 -6.58 28.98
CA LYS A 205 -4.64 -7.15 29.09
C LYS A 205 -4.46 -8.28 28.07
N GLY A 206 -3.39 -8.27 27.31
CA GLY A 206 -3.10 -9.26 26.26
C GLY A 206 -3.64 -8.87 24.87
N VAL A 207 -4.46 -7.83 24.77
CA VAL A 207 -4.87 -7.25 23.47
C VAL A 207 -3.85 -6.24 23.02
N GLY A 208 -3.41 -6.34 21.76
CA GLY A 208 -2.43 -5.45 21.18
C GLY A 208 -2.98 -4.61 20.02
N PRO A 209 -2.13 -3.74 19.43
CA PRO A 209 -2.56 -2.82 18.38
C PRO A 209 -3.04 -3.55 17.11
N GLN A 210 -2.46 -4.69 16.78
CA GLN A 210 -2.88 -5.48 15.61
C GLN A 210 -4.30 -6.01 15.78
N ASP A 211 -4.71 -6.36 17.00
CA ASP A 211 -6.07 -6.85 17.28
C ASP A 211 -7.11 -5.78 16.99
N VAL A 212 -6.87 -4.55 17.47
CA VAL A 212 -7.75 -3.40 17.19
C VAL A 212 -7.79 -3.08 15.70
N ALA A 213 -6.62 -3.09 15.04
CA ALA A 213 -6.52 -2.82 13.61
C ALA A 213 -7.28 -3.86 12.78
N LEU A 214 -7.11 -5.16 13.06
CA LEU A 214 -7.80 -6.24 12.37
C LEU A 214 -9.31 -6.18 12.59
N ALA A 215 -9.78 -5.82 13.79
CA ALA A 215 -11.19 -5.62 14.04
C ALA A 215 -11.78 -4.50 13.17
N ILE A 216 -11.08 -3.36 13.05
CA ILE A 216 -11.49 -2.24 12.17
C ILE A 216 -11.47 -2.66 10.70
N ILE A 217 -10.42 -3.33 10.23
CA ILE A 217 -10.29 -3.78 8.83
C ILE A 217 -11.42 -4.75 8.48
N GLY A 218 -11.69 -5.74 9.33
CA GLY A 218 -12.76 -6.70 9.13
C GLY A 218 -14.14 -6.07 9.02
N ALA A 219 -14.39 -5.02 9.81
CA ALA A 219 -15.67 -4.31 9.79
C ALA A 219 -15.85 -3.36 8.59
N THR A 220 -14.76 -2.80 8.04
CA THR A 220 -14.85 -1.67 7.10
C THR A 220 -14.48 -2.00 5.66
N PHE A 221 -13.62 -3.00 5.44
CA PHE A 221 -13.10 -3.31 4.10
C PHE A 221 -14.20 -3.80 3.15
N GLY A 222 -15.00 -4.78 3.58
CA GLY A 222 -15.99 -5.43 2.72
C GLY A 222 -17.09 -4.50 2.20
N CYS A 223 -17.49 -3.50 3.00
CA CYS A 223 -18.48 -2.51 2.61
C CYS A 223 -17.85 -1.22 2.02
N GLY A 224 -16.52 -1.10 2.02
CA GLY A 224 -15.83 0.09 1.52
C GLY A 224 -16.08 1.35 2.33
N TYR A 225 -16.45 1.25 3.59
CA TYR A 225 -16.93 2.36 4.43
C TYR A 225 -15.96 3.54 4.48
N VAL A 226 -14.67 3.28 4.53
CA VAL A 226 -13.60 4.29 4.58
C VAL A 226 -12.80 4.41 3.27
N LYS A 227 -13.22 3.73 2.20
CA LYS A 227 -12.50 3.71 0.92
C LYS A 227 -12.29 5.13 0.38
N ASN A 228 -11.03 5.49 0.07
CA ASN A 228 -10.59 6.80 -0.42
C ASN A 228 -10.93 8.00 0.50
N LYS A 229 -11.28 7.77 1.76
CA LYS A 229 -11.58 8.79 2.76
C LYS A 229 -10.42 8.92 3.76
N VAL A 230 -10.44 9.96 4.58
CA VAL A 230 -9.49 10.12 5.69
C VAL A 230 -10.11 9.54 6.96
N MET A 231 -9.36 8.68 7.64
CA MET A 231 -9.72 8.15 8.96
C MET A 231 -9.17 9.10 10.03
N GLU A 232 -10.05 9.78 10.78
CA GLU A 232 -9.67 10.67 11.86
C GLU A 232 -9.99 10.02 13.22
N PHE A 233 -8.94 9.70 13.97
CA PHE A 233 -9.04 8.99 15.25
C PHE A 233 -9.27 9.98 16.40
N VAL A 234 -10.40 9.82 17.05
CA VAL A 234 -10.92 10.69 18.09
C VAL A 234 -11.56 9.89 19.23
N GLY A 235 -12.09 10.56 20.22
CA GLY A 235 -12.76 9.96 21.37
C GLY A 235 -11.85 9.73 22.57
N PRO A 236 -12.43 9.43 23.75
CA PRO A 236 -11.70 9.33 25.02
C PRO A 236 -10.76 8.12 25.10
N GLY A 237 -11.03 7.06 24.33
CA GLY A 237 -10.16 5.88 24.27
C GLY A 237 -8.79 6.16 23.71
N VAL A 238 -8.63 7.21 22.86
CA VAL A 238 -7.32 7.60 22.34
C VAL A 238 -6.34 7.90 23.46
N ASP A 239 -6.76 8.62 24.49
CA ASP A 239 -5.90 9.03 25.61
C ASP A 239 -5.44 7.86 26.49
N LYS A 240 -6.05 6.68 26.32
CA LYS A 240 -5.69 5.44 27.05
C LYS A 240 -4.54 4.68 26.36
N LEU A 241 -4.32 4.90 25.07
CA LEU A 241 -3.33 4.18 24.27
C LEU A 241 -1.96 4.87 24.33
N SER A 242 -0.88 4.08 24.41
CA SER A 242 0.49 4.58 24.23
C SER A 242 0.72 5.06 22.80
N ALA A 243 1.80 5.81 22.58
CA ALA A 243 2.20 6.23 21.24
C ALA A 243 2.49 5.02 20.33
N ASP A 244 3.23 4.02 20.82
CA ASP A 244 3.54 2.81 20.07
C ASP A 244 2.27 2.02 19.69
N PHE A 245 1.30 1.95 20.59
CA PHE A 245 0.02 1.29 20.33
C PHE A 245 -0.77 2.01 19.21
N ARG A 246 -0.86 3.35 19.27
CA ARG A 246 -1.50 4.15 18.20
C ARG A 246 -0.79 3.97 16.86
N ILE A 247 0.53 3.97 16.86
CA ILE A 247 1.37 3.73 15.66
C ILE A 247 1.07 2.37 15.03
N GLY A 248 0.91 1.33 15.85
CA GLY A 248 0.57 -0.01 15.41
C GLY A 248 -0.79 -0.11 14.75
N ILE A 249 -1.81 0.60 15.26
CA ILE A 249 -3.12 0.69 14.61
C ILE A 249 -3.02 1.52 13.31
N ASP A 250 -2.37 2.68 13.39
CA ASP A 250 -2.32 3.67 12.31
C ASP A 250 -1.73 3.09 11.01
N VAL A 251 -0.64 2.33 11.11
CA VAL A 251 0.01 1.73 9.93
C VAL A 251 -0.89 0.74 9.20
N MET A 252 -1.78 0.06 9.91
CA MET A 252 -2.70 -0.92 9.36
C MET A 252 -3.92 -0.30 8.68
N THR A 253 -4.18 1.00 8.85
CA THR A 253 -5.30 1.71 8.18
C THR A 253 -5.22 1.60 6.65
N THR A 254 -4.02 1.41 6.10
CA THR A 254 -3.83 1.17 4.66
C THR A 254 -4.66 -0.01 4.15
N GLU A 255 -4.85 -1.04 4.95
CA GLU A 255 -5.55 -2.26 4.56
C GLU A 255 -7.08 -2.08 4.54
N THR A 256 -7.59 -0.91 4.94
CA THR A 256 -8.99 -0.51 4.76
C THR A 256 -9.25 0.21 3.42
N THR A 257 -8.22 0.41 2.61
CA THR A 257 -8.25 1.22 1.37
C THR A 257 -8.53 2.72 1.59
N CYS A 258 -8.35 3.25 2.80
CA CYS A 258 -8.46 4.68 3.08
C CYS A 258 -7.35 5.48 2.35
N LEU A 259 -7.60 6.76 2.12
CA LEU A 259 -6.62 7.68 1.53
C LEU A 259 -5.49 7.98 2.51
N SER A 260 -5.83 8.31 3.74
CA SER A 260 -4.90 8.66 4.81
C SER A 260 -5.54 8.49 6.18
N SER A 261 -4.75 8.73 7.23
CA SER A 261 -5.19 8.75 8.63
C SER A 261 -4.60 9.93 9.37
N ILE A 262 -5.29 10.39 10.40
CA ILE A 262 -4.82 11.43 11.33
C ILE A 262 -5.43 11.19 12.70
N TRP A 263 -4.71 11.52 13.77
CA TRP A 263 -5.14 11.35 15.16
C TRP A 263 -5.09 12.67 15.90
N LYS A 264 -5.95 12.83 16.87
CA LYS A 264 -5.74 13.86 17.91
C LYS A 264 -4.43 13.57 18.65
N THR A 265 -3.73 14.61 19.08
CA THR A 265 -2.46 14.47 19.83
C THR A 265 -2.62 14.95 21.26
N ASP A 266 -1.81 14.41 22.15
CA ASP A 266 -1.85 14.65 23.58
C ASP A 266 -0.43 14.59 24.20
N ASP A 267 -0.36 14.61 25.54
CA ASP A 267 0.91 14.56 26.28
C ASP A 267 1.72 13.29 25.97
N LYS A 268 1.11 12.15 25.66
CA LYS A 268 1.82 10.93 25.28
C LYS A 268 2.56 11.08 23.95
N ILE A 269 1.97 11.79 23.00
CA ILE A 269 2.63 12.11 21.73
C ILE A 269 3.71 13.18 21.93
N LYS A 270 3.47 14.14 22.85
CA LYS A 270 4.49 15.10 23.25
C LYS A 270 5.71 14.39 23.85
N ASP A 271 5.49 13.49 24.81
CA ASP A 271 6.56 12.68 25.43
C ASP A 271 7.32 11.84 24.40
N TRP A 272 6.60 11.31 23.41
CA TRP A 272 7.25 10.56 22.31
C TRP A 272 8.21 11.45 21.51
N TYR A 273 7.80 12.69 21.13
CA TYR A 273 8.69 13.64 20.47
C TYR A 273 9.83 14.09 21.36
N ASP A 274 9.58 14.30 22.65
CA ASP A 274 10.61 14.70 23.62
C ASP A 274 11.70 13.59 23.77
N ILE A 275 11.30 12.32 23.86
CA ILE A 275 12.21 11.15 23.87
C ILE A 275 13.09 11.12 22.62
N HIS A 276 12.54 11.50 21.46
CA HIS A 276 13.28 11.52 20.20
C HIS A 276 14.10 12.82 19.98
N GLY A 277 14.12 13.72 20.97
CA GLY A 277 14.84 15.00 20.89
C GLY A 277 14.26 15.95 19.83
N ARG A 278 12.95 15.89 19.63
CA ARG A 278 12.21 16.63 18.59
C ARG A 278 10.96 17.33 19.16
N SER A 279 11.10 17.90 20.36
CA SER A 279 10.00 18.61 21.03
C SER A 279 9.34 19.70 20.17
N GLU A 280 10.12 20.32 19.27
CA GLU A 280 9.67 21.35 18.33
C GLU A 280 8.69 20.80 17.26
N ALA A 281 8.71 19.50 17.01
CA ALA A 281 7.81 18.86 16.05
C ALA A 281 6.41 18.56 16.63
N TYR A 282 6.26 18.66 17.94
CA TYR A 282 5.00 18.48 18.61
C TYR A 282 4.11 19.73 18.53
N LYS A 283 2.84 19.50 18.30
CA LYS A 283 1.76 20.45 18.49
C LYS A 283 0.54 19.71 18.98
N GLU A 284 -0.16 20.27 19.96
CA GLU A 284 -1.46 19.76 20.36
C GLU A 284 -2.47 19.95 19.21
N MET A 285 -3.13 18.86 18.84
CA MET A 285 -4.08 18.80 17.73
C MET A 285 -5.38 18.15 18.21
N ASN A 286 -6.46 18.90 18.21
CA ASN A 286 -7.80 18.44 18.52
C ASN A 286 -8.76 18.92 17.44
N PRO A 287 -9.87 18.17 17.17
CA PRO A 287 -10.99 18.73 16.42
C PRO A 287 -11.51 19.99 17.10
N GLY A 288 -12.14 20.90 16.37
CA GLY A 288 -12.83 22.06 16.96
C GLY A 288 -13.98 21.63 17.87
N ASP A 289 -14.54 22.61 18.62
CA ASP A 289 -15.59 22.36 19.61
C ASP A 289 -16.79 21.58 19.06
N VAL A 290 -17.12 21.78 17.80
CA VAL A 290 -18.12 21.01 17.06
C VAL A 290 -17.55 20.64 15.70
N ALA A 291 -17.22 19.38 15.51
CA ALA A 291 -16.74 18.84 14.23
C ALA A 291 -17.80 17.92 13.62
N TYR A 292 -17.92 17.92 12.28
CA TYR A 292 -18.83 17.02 11.56
C TYR A 292 -18.00 16.00 10.74
N TYR A 293 -18.41 14.75 10.82
CA TYR A 293 -17.82 13.62 10.09
C TYR A 293 -18.88 12.98 9.19
N ASP A 294 -18.43 12.54 7.99
CA ASP A 294 -19.30 11.90 6.99
C ASP A 294 -19.73 10.47 7.38
N GLY A 295 -19.19 9.95 8.46
CA GLY A 295 -19.52 8.65 9.05
C GLY A 295 -18.72 8.42 10.32
N VAL A 296 -19.06 7.37 11.04
CA VAL A 296 -18.41 6.98 12.30
C VAL A 296 -18.16 5.47 12.34
N VAL A 297 -16.94 5.10 12.66
CA VAL A 297 -16.57 3.76 13.12
C VAL A 297 -16.41 3.84 14.64
N TYR A 298 -17.43 3.42 15.38
CA TYR A 298 -17.37 3.35 16.84
C TYR A 298 -16.67 2.08 17.27
N VAL A 299 -15.61 2.19 18.06
CA VAL A 299 -14.78 1.09 18.56
C VAL A 299 -14.83 1.08 20.08
N ASP A 300 -15.48 0.10 20.65
CA ASP A 300 -15.39 -0.18 22.09
C ASP A 300 -14.15 -1.06 22.37
N LEU A 301 -13.07 -0.40 22.79
CA LEU A 301 -11.78 -1.02 23.06
C LEU A 301 -11.88 -2.12 24.14
N SER A 302 -12.80 -1.98 25.10
CA SER A 302 -12.97 -2.94 26.19
C SER A 302 -13.51 -4.29 25.73
N THR A 303 -14.09 -4.34 24.54
CA THR A 303 -14.69 -5.56 23.95
C THR A 303 -13.84 -6.16 22.84
N VAL A 304 -12.74 -5.51 22.46
CA VAL A 304 -11.79 -6.09 21.48
C VAL A 304 -11.09 -7.29 22.10
N LYS A 305 -11.02 -8.37 21.35
CA LYS A 305 -10.33 -9.60 21.71
C LYS A 305 -9.14 -9.84 20.80
N PRO A 306 -8.19 -10.72 21.18
CA PRO A 306 -7.15 -11.16 20.26
C PRO A 306 -7.73 -11.69 18.95
N MET A 307 -7.22 -11.15 17.83
CA MET A 307 -7.71 -11.38 16.49
C MET A 307 -6.71 -12.19 15.65
N ILE A 308 -7.23 -12.86 14.65
CA ILE A 308 -6.46 -13.46 13.57
C ILE A 308 -7.11 -13.13 12.23
N ALA A 309 -6.29 -12.71 11.26
CA ALA A 309 -6.75 -12.60 9.88
C ALA A 309 -6.23 -13.78 9.07
N MET A 310 -7.12 -14.65 8.66
CA MET A 310 -6.82 -15.88 7.92
C MET A 310 -6.41 -15.57 6.47
N PRO A 311 -5.66 -16.46 5.79
CA PRO A 311 -5.33 -16.29 4.38
C PRO A 311 -6.58 -16.11 3.50
N PHE A 312 -6.55 -15.30 2.41
CA PHE A 312 -5.40 -14.57 1.90
C PHE A 312 -5.68 -13.06 1.84
N HIS A 313 -6.35 -12.49 2.83
CA HIS A 313 -6.61 -11.06 2.90
C HIS A 313 -6.68 -10.58 4.36
N PRO A 314 -6.17 -9.34 4.68
CA PRO A 314 -6.23 -8.80 6.05
C PRO A 314 -7.65 -8.61 6.61
N SER A 315 -8.67 -8.53 5.76
CA SER A 315 -10.08 -8.43 6.19
C SER A 315 -10.73 -9.78 6.54
N ASN A 316 -10.00 -10.87 6.36
CA ASN A 316 -10.51 -12.21 6.65
C ASN A 316 -10.37 -12.54 8.15
N THR A 317 -11.04 -11.77 8.97
CA THR A 317 -10.80 -11.68 10.42
C THR A 317 -11.76 -12.50 11.25
N TYR A 318 -11.20 -13.11 12.29
CA TYR A 318 -11.91 -13.82 13.37
C TYR A 318 -11.27 -13.45 14.71
N THR A 319 -11.99 -13.57 15.81
CA THR A 319 -11.31 -13.68 17.10
C THR A 319 -10.63 -15.04 17.19
N ILE A 320 -9.52 -15.16 17.91
CA ILE A 320 -8.85 -16.47 18.11
C ILE A 320 -9.80 -17.44 18.82
N ASP A 321 -10.62 -16.96 19.77
CA ASP A 321 -11.65 -17.76 20.45
C ASP A 321 -12.67 -18.32 19.46
N GLU A 322 -13.18 -17.49 18.53
CA GLU A 322 -14.14 -17.89 17.51
C GLU A 322 -13.55 -18.95 16.55
N LEU A 323 -12.31 -18.73 16.11
CA LEU A 323 -11.59 -19.72 15.30
C LEU A 323 -11.45 -21.05 16.03
N ASN A 324 -11.00 -21.05 17.28
CA ASN A 324 -10.81 -22.27 18.06
C ASN A 324 -12.12 -22.99 18.36
N ALA A 325 -13.21 -22.26 18.59
CA ALA A 325 -14.54 -22.85 18.85
C ALA A 325 -15.17 -23.49 17.61
N ASN A 326 -14.86 -22.99 16.40
CA ASN A 326 -15.44 -23.41 15.13
C ASN A 326 -14.38 -23.85 14.12
N LEU A 327 -13.29 -24.47 14.61
CA LEU A 327 -12.04 -24.64 13.88
C LEU A 327 -12.22 -25.26 12.49
N MET A 328 -12.87 -26.44 12.44
CA MET A 328 -12.99 -27.18 11.16
C MET A 328 -13.88 -26.49 10.15
N ASP A 329 -14.94 -25.82 10.58
CA ASP A 329 -15.87 -25.11 9.70
C ASP A 329 -15.22 -23.86 9.12
N ILE A 330 -14.47 -23.11 9.94
CA ILE A 330 -13.74 -21.92 9.49
C ILE A 330 -12.60 -22.31 8.55
N LEU A 331 -11.83 -23.36 8.86
CA LEU A 331 -10.75 -23.81 7.97
C LEU A 331 -11.30 -24.29 6.62
N ASP A 332 -12.45 -24.97 6.61
CA ASP A 332 -13.11 -25.42 5.37
C ASP A 332 -13.55 -24.22 4.50
N ASP A 333 -14.12 -23.18 5.11
CA ASP A 333 -14.49 -21.94 4.41
C ASP A 333 -13.26 -21.19 3.88
N VAL A 334 -12.21 -21.07 4.68
CA VAL A 334 -10.95 -20.45 4.27
C VAL A 334 -10.30 -21.20 3.10
N GLU A 335 -10.24 -22.53 3.15
CA GLU A 335 -9.72 -23.36 2.05
C GLU A 335 -10.53 -23.16 0.76
N LYS A 336 -11.87 -23.14 0.83
CA LYS A 336 -12.73 -22.92 -0.34
C LYS A 336 -12.49 -21.56 -0.98
N ARG A 337 -12.41 -20.51 -0.18
CA ARG A 337 -12.10 -19.16 -0.68
C ARG A 337 -10.69 -19.05 -1.24
N ALA A 338 -9.72 -19.70 -0.59
CA ALA A 338 -8.35 -19.77 -1.04
C ALA A 338 -8.20 -20.43 -2.41
N LEU A 339 -8.90 -21.56 -2.64
CA LEU A 339 -8.88 -22.26 -3.94
C LEU A 339 -9.41 -21.38 -5.08
N VAL A 340 -10.42 -20.56 -4.81
CA VAL A 340 -10.88 -19.54 -5.78
C VAL A 340 -9.79 -18.51 -6.07
N SER A 341 -9.16 -17.96 -5.04
CA SER A 341 -8.08 -16.98 -5.19
C SER A 341 -6.84 -17.55 -5.88
N LEU A 342 -6.55 -18.83 -5.69
CA LEU A 342 -5.43 -19.55 -6.28
C LEU A 342 -5.75 -20.14 -7.65
N ASP A 343 -7.00 -19.99 -8.14
CA ASP A 343 -7.46 -20.43 -9.47
C ASP A 343 -7.21 -21.92 -9.73
N GLY A 344 -7.27 -22.73 -8.65
CA GLY A 344 -7.03 -24.17 -8.71
C GLY A 344 -5.63 -24.60 -9.15
N LYS A 345 -4.66 -23.67 -9.19
CA LYS A 345 -3.30 -23.95 -9.70
C LYS A 345 -2.44 -24.78 -8.77
N VAL A 346 -2.76 -24.78 -7.48
CA VAL A 346 -2.08 -25.57 -6.44
C VAL A 346 -3.10 -26.11 -5.45
N ASP A 347 -2.80 -27.26 -4.88
CA ASP A 347 -3.54 -27.78 -3.75
C ASP A 347 -3.21 -26.97 -2.49
N PHE A 348 -4.24 -26.44 -1.84
CA PHE A 348 -4.11 -25.68 -0.60
C PHE A 348 -4.96 -26.30 0.50
N THR A 349 -4.35 -26.57 1.64
CA THR A 349 -5.05 -27.10 2.83
C THR A 349 -4.51 -26.49 4.10
N LEU A 350 -5.41 -26.26 5.06
CA LEU A 350 -5.12 -25.87 6.44
C LEU A 350 -5.61 -26.92 7.44
N LYS A 351 -6.56 -27.77 7.02
CA LYS A 351 -7.14 -28.81 7.89
C LYS A 351 -6.10 -29.87 8.29
N ASP A 352 -5.06 -30.08 7.48
CA ASP A 352 -3.93 -30.94 7.80
C ASP A 352 -3.04 -30.41 8.93
N LYS A 353 -3.19 -29.12 9.30
CA LYS A 353 -2.52 -28.47 10.44
C LYS A 353 -3.20 -28.70 11.78
N VAL A 354 -4.36 -29.36 11.79
CA VAL A 354 -5.07 -29.65 13.04
C VAL A 354 -4.43 -30.88 13.72
N ARG A 355 -3.84 -30.65 14.89
CA ARG A 355 -3.21 -31.67 15.75
C ARG A 355 -3.90 -31.67 17.11
N ASP A 356 -4.38 -32.82 17.56
CA ASP A 356 -5.10 -32.97 18.83
C ASP A 356 -6.27 -31.98 19.01
N GLY A 357 -6.98 -31.67 17.92
CA GLY A 357 -8.13 -30.76 17.90
C GLY A 357 -7.73 -29.26 17.98
N LYS A 358 -6.45 -28.90 17.83
CA LYS A 358 -5.95 -27.53 17.84
C LYS A 358 -5.20 -27.22 16.54
N LEU A 359 -5.26 -25.97 16.10
CA LEU A 359 -4.49 -25.52 14.96
C LEU A 359 -3.01 -25.40 15.34
N TYR A 360 -2.17 -26.07 14.56
CA TYR A 360 -0.71 -25.98 14.69
C TYR A 360 -0.14 -25.02 13.65
N VAL A 361 0.89 -24.29 14.04
CA VAL A 361 1.57 -23.28 13.25
C VAL A 361 3.05 -23.64 13.17
N GLU A 362 3.64 -23.58 11.99
CA GLU A 362 5.06 -23.90 11.81
C GLU A 362 6.00 -22.70 11.96
N GLN A 363 5.46 -21.46 11.79
CA GLN A 363 6.32 -20.25 11.85
C GLN A 363 5.60 -19.08 12.50
N GLY A 364 6.28 -18.38 13.42
CA GLY A 364 5.89 -17.09 13.94
C GLY A 364 6.89 -16.00 13.52
N ILE A 365 6.39 -14.82 13.14
CA ILE A 365 7.24 -13.66 12.81
C ILE A 365 6.66 -12.39 13.45
N ILE A 366 7.53 -11.64 14.14
CA ILE A 366 7.24 -10.30 14.65
C ILE A 366 8.16 -9.34 13.89
N ALA A 367 7.60 -8.56 12.94
CA ALA A 367 8.43 -7.81 12.01
C ALA A 367 7.78 -6.52 11.48
N GLY A 368 8.61 -5.73 10.84
CA GLY A 368 8.20 -4.57 10.07
C GLY A 368 7.72 -3.38 10.90
N CYS A 369 7.08 -2.46 10.22
CA CYS A 369 6.59 -1.22 10.82
C CYS A 369 5.37 -1.40 11.75
N ALA A 370 4.69 -2.54 11.67
CA ALA A 370 3.59 -2.91 12.55
C ALA A 370 4.07 -3.69 13.78
N GLY A 371 4.82 -4.80 13.57
CA GLY A 371 5.22 -5.71 14.67
C GLY A 371 6.52 -5.34 15.37
N GLY A 372 7.47 -4.73 14.65
CA GLY A 372 8.84 -4.50 15.16
C GLY A 372 8.99 -3.31 16.11
N GLY A 373 7.89 -2.73 16.60
CA GLY A 373 7.89 -1.66 17.59
C GLY A 373 8.44 -2.12 18.96
N TYR A 374 8.92 -1.17 19.73
CA TYR A 374 9.58 -1.45 21.02
C TYR A 374 8.65 -2.15 22.01
N GLU A 375 7.46 -1.62 22.25
CA GLU A 375 6.49 -2.20 23.20
C GLU A 375 6.04 -3.61 22.76
N ASN A 376 5.79 -3.84 21.48
CA ASN A 376 5.40 -5.15 20.96
C ASN A 376 6.43 -6.24 21.27
N ILE A 377 7.73 -5.90 21.08
CA ILE A 377 8.82 -6.86 21.32
C ILE A 377 9.04 -7.08 22.81
N CYS A 378 8.94 -6.04 23.64
CA CYS A 378 9.03 -6.16 25.11
C CYS A 378 7.90 -7.07 25.66
N ASP A 379 6.67 -6.84 25.23
CA ASP A 379 5.53 -7.64 25.69
C ASP A 379 5.63 -9.09 25.21
N ALA A 380 6.11 -9.32 23.98
CA ALA A 380 6.38 -10.68 23.50
C ALA A 380 7.47 -11.38 24.34
N ALA A 381 8.52 -10.66 24.72
CA ALA A 381 9.58 -11.19 25.58
C ALA A 381 9.07 -11.49 26.99
N ASP A 382 8.21 -10.64 27.56
CA ASP A 382 7.61 -10.89 28.88
C ASP A 382 6.76 -12.18 28.89
N ILE A 383 6.04 -12.45 27.82
CA ILE A 383 5.28 -13.70 27.64
C ILE A 383 6.22 -14.92 27.55
N LEU A 384 7.36 -14.75 26.88
CA LEU A 384 8.29 -15.84 26.57
C LEU A 384 9.35 -16.08 27.64
N ARG A 385 9.57 -15.12 28.55
CA ARG A 385 10.64 -15.20 29.56
C ARG A 385 10.57 -16.52 30.34
N GLY A 386 11.71 -17.22 30.35
CA GLY A 386 11.87 -18.51 31.06
C GLY A 386 11.16 -19.68 30.38
N LYS A 387 10.66 -19.52 29.18
CA LYS A 387 9.99 -20.57 28.37
C LYS A 387 10.88 -20.96 27.19
N SER A 388 10.52 -22.03 26.50
CA SER A 388 11.14 -22.48 25.26
C SER A 388 10.09 -22.60 24.15
N ILE A 389 10.45 -22.18 22.93
CA ILE A 389 9.60 -22.39 21.75
C ILE A 389 9.59 -23.85 21.27
N GLY A 390 10.36 -24.72 21.91
CA GLY A 390 10.49 -26.14 21.55
C GLY A 390 11.63 -26.41 20.57
N ALA A 391 11.79 -27.70 20.23
CA ALA A 391 12.81 -28.19 19.30
C ALA A 391 12.15 -28.93 18.10
N ASP A 392 10.91 -28.66 17.82
CA ASP A 392 10.13 -29.23 16.73
C ASP A 392 10.04 -28.25 15.55
N GLU A 393 9.02 -28.36 14.70
CA GLU A 393 8.85 -27.61 13.45
C GLU A 393 8.69 -26.09 13.68
N PHE A 394 8.12 -25.65 14.80
CA PHE A 394 7.84 -24.26 15.06
C PHE A 394 9.12 -23.41 15.20
N THR A 395 9.14 -22.28 14.51
CA THR A 395 10.22 -21.27 14.60
C THR A 395 9.66 -19.89 14.88
N LEU A 396 10.43 -19.04 15.58
CA LEU A 396 10.09 -17.63 15.81
C LEU A 396 11.23 -16.71 15.39
N SER A 397 10.93 -15.76 14.49
CA SER A 397 11.85 -14.67 14.10
C SER A 397 11.31 -13.31 14.54
N VAL A 398 12.20 -12.48 15.12
CA VAL A 398 11.89 -11.13 15.62
C VAL A 398 12.77 -10.11 14.91
N TYR A 399 12.17 -9.07 14.34
CA TYR A 399 12.84 -7.99 13.61
C TYR A 399 12.51 -6.63 14.23
N PRO A 400 13.33 -6.06 15.11
CA PRO A 400 13.16 -4.67 15.57
C PRO A 400 13.11 -3.71 14.38
N ALA A 401 12.20 -2.73 14.43
CA ALA A 401 11.93 -1.85 13.28
C ALA A 401 13.06 -0.84 13.00
N SER A 402 13.98 -0.63 13.95
CA SER A 402 15.15 0.25 13.78
C SER A 402 16.31 -0.17 14.67
N THR A 403 17.53 0.28 14.32
CA THR A 403 18.73 0.08 15.13
C THR A 403 18.64 0.75 16.51
N PRO A 404 18.06 1.96 16.69
CA PRO A 404 17.79 2.50 18.03
C PRO A 404 16.94 1.57 18.89
N ILE A 405 15.86 1.01 18.35
CA ILE A 405 15.04 0.01 19.07
C ILE A 405 15.87 -1.22 19.40
N TYR A 406 16.58 -1.79 18.43
CA TYR A 406 17.45 -2.97 18.62
C TYR A 406 18.46 -2.74 19.75
N MET A 407 19.12 -1.58 19.75
CA MET A 407 20.10 -1.21 20.78
C MET A 407 19.46 -1.09 22.16
N GLN A 408 18.26 -0.52 22.26
CA GLN A 408 17.57 -0.37 23.54
C GLN A 408 17.11 -1.73 24.10
N LEU A 409 16.62 -2.63 23.25
CA LEU A 409 16.29 -4.01 23.62
C LEU A 409 17.54 -4.77 24.11
N ALA A 410 18.71 -4.52 23.49
CA ALA A 410 19.98 -5.09 23.95
C ALA A 410 20.37 -4.56 25.34
N LYS A 411 20.26 -3.25 25.55
CA LYS A 411 20.60 -2.61 26.84
C LYS A 411 19.70 -3.07 28.00
N ASN A 412 18.43 -3.36 27.70
CA ASN A 412 17.45 -3.80 28.70
C ASN A 412 17.48 -5.32 28.98
N GLY A 413 18.26 -6.08 28.22
CA GLY A 413 18.29 -7.55 28.35
C GLY A 413 17.19 -8.29 27.61
N VAL A 414 16.26 -7.59 26.98
CA VAL A 414 15.11 -8.18 26.24
C VAL A 414 15.59 -9.09 25.10
N LEU A 415 16.71 -8.75 24.43
CA LEU A 415 17.29 -9.63 23.40
C LEU A 415 17.78 -10.94 24.01
N ALA A 416 18.39 -10.92 25.19
CA ALA A 416 18.83 -12.14 25.87
C ALA A 416 17.62 -13.03 26.20
N ASP A 417 16.58 -12.43 26.81
CA ASP A 417 15.35 -13.16 27.13
C ASP A 417 14.76 -13.88 25.89
N LEU A 418 14.72 -13.20 24.73
CA LEU A 418 14.22 -13.79 23.48
C LEU A 418 15.14 -14.91 22.95
N ILE A 419 16.46 -14.70 22.94
CA ILE A 419 17.43 -15.66 22.42
C ILE A 419 17.44 -16.94 23.28
N GLU A 420 17.33 -16.82 24.60
CA GLU A 420 17.26 -17.96 25.53
C GLU A 420 16.06 -18.87 25.25
N THR A 421 14.96 -18.35 24.66
CA THR A 421 13.79 -19.17 24.30
C THR A 421 14.01 -20.04 23.07
N GLY A 422 15.06 -19.78 22.27
CA GLY A 422 15.30 -20.35 20.94
C GLY A 422 14.82 -19.44 19.80
N SER A 423 14.32 -18.24 20.09
CA SER A 423 13.91 -17.29 19.06
C SER A 423 15.11 -16.68 18.32
N ILE A 424 14.93 -16.33 17.05
CA ILE A 424 15.95 -15.70 16.20
C ILE A 424 15.71 -14.20 16.16
N VAL A 425 16.62 -13.40 16.69
CA VAL A 425 16.52 -11.93 16.61
C VAL A 425 17.41 -11.42 15.49
N LYS A 426 16.83 -10.63 14.59
CA LYS A 426 17.48 -10.08 13.39
C LYS A 426 17.46 -8.54 13.42
N THR A 427 18.14 -7.92 12.48
CA THR A 427 18.20 -6.46 12.34
C THR A 427 17.01 -5.92 11.56
N ALA A 428 16.83 -4.59 11.49
CA ALA A 428 15.75 -3.93 10.74
C ALA A 428 15.77 -4.33 9.27
N PHE A 429 14.70 -4.98 8.81
CA PHE A 429 14.55 -5.47 7.45
C PHE A 429 13.07 -5.71 7.14
N CYS A 430 12.58 -5.23 6.00
CA CYS A 430 11.19 -5.38 5.59
C CYS A 430 10.92 -6.69 4.82
N GLY A 431 11.94 -7.50 4.54
CA GLY A 431 11.85 -8.71 3.73
C GLY A 431 10.70 -9.66 4.08
N PRO A 432 10.50 -10.01 5.37
CA PRO A 432 9.41 -10.89 5.77
C PRO A 432 8.01 -10.34 5.46
N CYS A 433 7.86 -9.01 5.37
CA CYS A 433 6.57 -8.39 5.07
C CYS A 433 6.15 -8.52 3.60
N PHE A 434 7.07 -8.85 2.69
CA PHE A 434 6.79 -8.91 1.25
C PHE A 434 7.38 -10.13 0.52
N GLY A 435 7.81 -11.16 1.25
CA GLY A 435 8.23 -12.43 0.69
C GLY A 435 9.69 -12.49 0.22
N ALA A 436 10.57 -11.67 0.80
CA ALA A 436 12.02 -11.67 0.51
C ALA A 436 12.88 -12.12 1.71
N GLY A 437 12.29 -12.79 2.68
CA GLY A 437 12.99 -13.33 3.84
C GLY A 437 12.09 -14.19 4.72
N ASP A 438 12.67 -15.16 5.41
CA ASP A 438 11.96 -16.13 6.25
C ASP A 438 10.80 -16.83 5.53
N THR A 439 11.05 -17.28 4.31
CA THR A 439 10.09 -18.07 3.54
C THR A 439 9.91 -19.43 4.22
N PRO A 440 8.68 -19.81 4.61
CA PRO A 440 8.45 -21.08 5.27
C PRO A 440 8.49 -22.25 4.30
N ALA A 441 8.43 -23.48 4.81
CA ALA A 441 8.39 -24.67 3.99
C ALA A 441 7.10 -24.73 3.12
N ASN A 442 7.12 -25.59 2.09
CA ASN A 442 5.92 -25.81 1.27
C ASN A 442 4.76 -26.30 2.14
N ASN A 443 3.57 -25.77 1.89
CA ASN A 443 2.34 -26.00 2.66
C ASN A 443 2.43 -25.59 4.16
N ALA A 444 3.46 -24.87 4.60
CA ALA A 444 3.52 -24.39 5.98
C ALA A 444 2.55 -23.23 6.23
N PHE A 445 2.09 -23.14 7.47
CA PHE A 445 1.26 -22.05 7.97
C PHE A 445 2.06 -21.14 8.90
N SER A 446 2.15 -19.86 8.54
CA SER A 446 2.90 -18.83 9.26
C SER A 446 1.95 -17.83 9.91
N ILE A 447 2.19 -17.45 11.16
CA ILE A 447 1.52 -16.32 11.81
C ILE A 447 2.46 -15.14 11.92
N ARG A 448 2.00 -13.95 11.53
CA ARG A 448 2.87 -12.77 11.45
C ARG A 448 2.23 -11.52 12.05
N HIS A 449 2.96 -10.83 12.89
CA HIS A 449 2.70 -9.42 13.14
C HIS A 449 3.43 -8.61 12.06
N SER A 450 2.79 -8.51 10.93
CA SER A 450 3.18 -7.74 9.76
C SER A 450 1.92 -7.14 9.14
N THR A 451 1.97 -6.63 7.92
CA THR A 451 0.86 -5.83 7.39
C THR A 451 -0.07 -6.58 6.44
N ARG A 452 0.40 -7.65 5.77
CA ARG A 452 -0.36 -8.34 4.70
C ARG A 452 -0.16 -9.83 4.68
N ASN A 453 -1.20 -10.54 4.23
CA ASN A 453 -1.24 -11.99 4.08
C ASN A 453 -1.81 -12.44 2.72
N PHE A 454 -1.59 -11.63 1.67
CA PHE A 454 -1.99 -11.99 0.31
C PHE A 454 -1.30 -13.28 -0.17
N PRO A 455 -1.81 -13.97 -1.21
CA PRO A 455 -1.16 -15.13 -1.77
C PRO A 455 0.32 -14.87 -2.10
N ASN A 456 1.19 -15.80 -1.80
CA ASN A 456 2.64 -15.75 -2.02
C ASN A 456 3.38 -14.61 -1.30
N ARG A 457 2.74 -13.93 -0.36
CA ARG A 457 3.34 -12.85 0.41
C ARG A 457 4.47 -13.32 1.32
N GLU A 458 4.49 -14.58 1.63
CA GLU A 458 5.54 -15.26 2.40
C GLU A 458 6.74 -15.71 1.54
N GLY A 459 6.64 -15.67 0.20
CA GLY A 459 7.72 -15.97 -0.73
C GLY A 459 7.61 -17.30 -1.48
N SER A 460 6.54 -18.08 -1.30
CA SER A 460 6.29 -19.29 -2.10
C SER A 460 6.04 -18.96 -3.58
N LYS A 461 6.28 -19.93 -4.48
CA LYS A 461 6.17 -19.75 -5.94
C LYS A 461 5.21 -20.77 -6.53
N ILE A 462 3.96 -20.35 -6.79
CA ILE A 462 2.92 -21.20 -7.38
C ILE A 462 3.37 -21.85 -8.69
N GLN A 463 4.08 -21.11 -9.56
CA GLN A 463 4.61 -21.62 -10.81
C GLN A 463 5.59 -22.78 -10.63
N ASN A 464 6.14 -22.97 -9.43
CA ASN A 464 7.00 -24.10 -9.06
C ASN A 464 6.25 -25.15 -8.23
N GLY A 465 4.91 -25.12 -8.17
CA GLY A 465 4.10 -26.00 -7.38
C GLY A 465 4.18 -25.75 -5.87
N GLN A 466 4.66 -24.56 -5.45
CA GLN A 466 4.81 -24.20 -4.05
C GLN A 466 3.62 -23.39 -3.58
N ILE A 467 3.18 -23.62 -2.36
CA ILE A 467 2.24 -22.78 -1.63
C ILE A 467 2.59 -22.80 -0.14
N SER A 468 2.52 -21.67 0.51
CA SER A 468 2.42 -21.52 1.95
C SER A 468 1.49 -20.36 2.26
N SER A 469 1.14 -20.19 3.49
CA SER A 469 0.15 -19.19 3.85
C SER A 469 0.52 -18.43 5.10
N VAL A 470 0.00 -17.21 5.18
CA VAL A 470 0.18 -16.31 6.31
C VAL A 470 -1.17 -15.95 6.91
N ALA A 471 -1.28 -16.02 8.23
CA ALA A 471 -2.29 -15.30 8.99
C ALA A 471 -1.66 -14.12 9.73
N LEU A 472 -2.40 -13.03 9.88
CA LEU A 472 -1.95 -11.88 10.67
C LEU A 472 -2.43 -12.00 12.11
N MET A 473 -1.54 -11.75 13.04
CA MET A 473 -1.83 -11.78 14.49
C MET A 473 -0.99 -10.73 15.23
N ASP A 474 -1.42 -10.34 16.42
CA ASP A 474 -0.63 -9.50 17.30
C ASP A 474 0.58 -10.24 17.89
N ALA A 475 1.66 -9.51 18.15
CA ALA A 475 2.92 -10.03 18.69
C ALA A 475 2.72 -10.80 20.02
N ARG A 476 1.78 -10.37 20.84
CA ARG A 476 1.45 -11.01 22.12
C ARG A 476 0.88 -12.41 21.92
N SER A 477 -0.07 -12.55 21.00
CA SER A 477 -0.64 -13.87 20.66
C SER A 477 0.33 -14.75 19.86
N ILE A 478 1.23 -14.18 19.07
CA ILE A 478 2.35 -14.92 18.46
C ILE A 478 3.27 -15.46 19.53
N ALA A 479 3.64 -14.65 20.53
CA ALA A 479 4.46 -15.09 21.64
C ALA A 479 3.78 -16.15 22.51
N ALA A 480 2.46 -16.05 22.74
CA ALA A 480 1.67 -17.06 23.43
C ALA A 480 1.66 -18.40 22.66
N THR A 481 1.49 -18.34 21.34
CA THR A 481 1.57 -19.52 20.46
C THR A 481 2.98 -20.13 20.49
N ALA A 482 4.02 -19.30 20.47
CA ALA A 482 5.41 -19.75 20.59
C ALA A 482 5.70 -20.42 21.96
N ALA A 483 5.20 -19.83 23.06
CA ALA A 483 5.30 -20.42 24.40
C ALA A 483 4.59 -21.79 24.49
N ASN A 484 3.54 -21.98 23.67
CA ASN A 484 2.82 -23.24 23.51
C ASN A 484 3.34 -24.08 22.32
N LYS A 485 4.59 -23.86 21.91
CA LYS A 485 5.34 -24.66 20.93
C LYS A 485 4.64 -24.82 19.57
N GLY A 486 3.99 -23.75 19.08
CA GLY A 486 3.30 -23.72 17.80
C GLY A 486 1.80 -24.00 17.84
N TYR A 487 1.23 -24.40 18.95
CA TYR A 487 -0.23 -24.52 19.07
C TYR A 487 -0.89 -23.15 19.25
N LEU A 488 -1.79 -22.78 18.33
CA LEU A 488 -2.45 -21.48 18.32
C LEU A 488 -3.06 -21.15 19.68
N THR A 489 -2.60 -20.06 20.27
CA THR A 489 -2.94 -19.64 21.64
C THR A 489 -3.20 -18.14 21.67
N SER A 490 -4.29 -17.73 22.28
CA SER A 490 -4.60 -16.32 22.56
C SER A 490 -3.72 -15.80 23.71
N ALA A 491 -3.24 -14.57 23.59
CA ALA A 491 -2.50 -13.95 24.70
C ALA A 491 -3.36 -13.76 25.94
N THR A 492 -4.67 -13.64 25.81
CA THR A 492 -5.61 -13.57 26.95
C THR A 492 -5.79 -14.87 27.70
N ASP A 493 -5.36 -16.02 27.15
CA ASP A 493 -5.35 -17.31 27.84
C ASP A 493 -4.24 -17.42 28.89
N LEU A 494 -3.29 -16.47 28.87
CA LEU A 494 -2.14 -16.41 29.79
C LEU A 494 -2.38 -15.36 30.88
N ALA A 495 -3.17 -15.70 31.89
CA ALA A 495 -3.65 -14.79 32.94
C ALA A 495 -2.53 -14.15 33.79
N ASP A 496 -1.39 -14.85 33.99
CA ASP A 496 -0.36 -14.50 34.96
C ASP A 496 0.80 -13.67 34.38
N ILE A 497 0.72 -13.23 33.13
CA ILE A 497 1.79 -12.42 32.52
C ILE A 497 1.78 -11.01 33.08
N GLU A 498 2.92 -10.58 33.61
CA GLU A 498 3.18 -9.19 33.97
C GLU A 498 3.97 -8.50 32.85
N TYR A 499 3.37 -7.50 32.22
CA TYR A 499 4.03 -6.70 31.19
C TYR A 499 4.88 -5.61 31.87
N THR A 500 6.19 -5.65 31.67
CA THR A 500 7.16 -4.81 32.39
C THR A 500 7.27 -3.40 31.82
N HIS A 501 6.95 -3.21 30.54
CA HIS A 501 7.02 -1.93 29.79
C HIS A 501 8.30 -1.14 30.12
N PRO A 502 9.50 -1.68 29.86
CA PRO A 502 10.74 -1.00 30.19
C PRO A 502 10.84 0.32 29.43
N LYS A 503 11.35 1.36 30.09
CA LYS A 503 11.42 2.72 29.51
C LYS A 503 12.29 2.73 28.26
N TYR A 504 11.77 3.35 27.20
CA TYR A 504 12.49 3.57 25.96
C TYR A 504 13.34 4.84 26.00
N PHE A 505 14.56 4.77 25.47
CA PHE A 505 15.46 5.88 25.27
C PHE A 505 15.98 5.87 23.84
N PHE A 506 15.68 6.89 23.07
CA PHE A 506 16.16 7.04 21.71
C PHE A 506 17.59 7.58 21.67
N ASP A 507 18.49 6.85 21.02
CA ASP A 507 19.87 7.29 20.80
C ASP A 507 20.10 7.73 19.36
N LYS A 508 19.94 9.03 19.09
CA LYS A 508 20.13 9.62 17.76
C LYS A 508 21.56 9.44 17.23
N ALA A 509 22.58 9.30 18.10
CA ALA A 509 23.96 9.13 17.68
C ALA A 509 24.18 7.91 16.78
N ILE A 510 23.30 6.90 16.86
CA ILE A 510 23.31 5.74 15.98
C ILE A 510 23.12 6.18 14.52
N TYR A 511 22.12 7.04 14.25
CA TYR A 511 21.89 7.58 12.93
C TYR A 511 22.94 8.60 12.50
N ASP A 512 23.38 9.49 13.39
CA ASP A 512 24.39 10.50 13.10
C ASP A 512 25.72 9.89 12.62
N ARG A 513 25.99 8.62 12.98
CA ARG A 513 27.20 7.89 12.55
C ARG A 513 27.07 7.22 11.19
N ARG A 514 25.86 6.95 10.71
CA ARG A 514 25.66 6.10 9.53
C ARG A 514 24.77 6.70 8.45
N VAL A 515 23.83 7.55 8.80
CA VAL A 515 22.90 8.18 7.85
C VAL A 515 23.56 9.39 7.23
N TYR A 516 23.61 9.43 5.90
CA TYR A 516 24.04 10.63 5.19
C TYR A 516 22.89 11.63 5.11
N ASN A 517 23.12 12.86 5.60
CA ASN A 517 22.18 13.97 5.51
C ASN A 517 22.73 15.08 4.62
N GLY A 518 22.20 15.15 3.39
CA GLY A 518 22.54 16.15 2.37
C GLY A 518 21.50 17.23 2.16
N VAL A 519 20.47 17.33 3.01
CA VAL A 519 19.41 18.34 2.86
C VAL A 519 20.02 19.74 2.86
N GLY A 520 19.74 20.53 1.83
CA GLY A 520 20.33 21.85 1.62
C GLY A 520 21.79 21.85 1.14
N LYS A 521 22.38 20.66 0.88
CA LYS A 521 23.81 20.50 0.49
C LYS A 521 23.93 19.76 -0.86
N ALA A 522 23.04 20.07 -1.82
CA ALA A 522 23.13 19.50 -3.16
C ALA A 522 24.46 19.85 -3.84
N ASP A 523 25.14 18.85 -4.41
CA ASP A 523 26.39 19.04 -5.16
C ASP A 523 26.23 18.51 -6.59
N PRO A 524 25.97 19.40 -7.58
CA PRO A 524 25.80 18.99 -8.98
C PRO A 524 27.01 18.28 -9.59
N SER A 525 28.21 18.44 -9.02
CA SER A 525 29.46 17.84 -9.53
C SER A 525 29.56 16.33 -9.21
N VAL A 526 28.76 15.83 -8.27
CA VAL A 526 28.75 14.41 -7.92
C VAL A 526 28.27 13.58 -9.11
N GLU A 527 29.05 12.59 -9.50
CA GLU A 527 28.66 11.60 -10.49
C GLU A 527 27.71 10.56 -9.89
N ILE A 528 26.61 10.28 -10.60
CA ILE A 528 25.68 9.23 -10.21
C ILE A 528 26.31 7.87 -10.53
N LYS A 529 26.29 6.98 -9.56
CA LYS A 529 26.76 5.60 -9.72
C LYS A 529 25.65 4.72 -10.29
N PHE A 530 25.87 4.26 -11.51
CA PHE A 530 24.98 3.30 -12.19
C PHE A 530 25.59 1.91 -12.11
N GLY A 531 24.85 0.96 -11.55
CA GLY A 531 25.17 -0.47 -11.69
C GLY A 531 24.70 -1.00 -13.04
N PRO A 532 25.21 -2.16 -13.49
CA PRO A 532 24.84 -2.73 -14.80
C PRO A 532 23.35 -3.07 -14.92
N ASN A 533 22.65 -3.29 -13.82
CA ASN A 533 21.21 -3.56 -13.79
C ASN A 533 20.34 -2.30 -13.89
N ILE A 534 20.86 -1.12 -13.59
CA ILE A 534 20.09 0.13 -13.63
C ILE A 534 19.95 0.56 -15.09
N LYS A 535 18.70 0.60 -15.58
CA LYS A 535 18.38 0.96 -16.97
C LYS A 535 17.44 2.16 -17.01
N ASP A 536 17.58 2.95 -18.08
CA ASP A 536 16.63 4.03 -18.37
C ASP A 536 15.28 3.45 -18.84
N TRP A 537 14.25 4.28 -18.74
CA TRP A 537 12.95 3.96 -19.31
C TRP A 537 13.03 3.88 -20.85
N PRO A 538 12.31 2.94 -21.48
CA PRO A 538 12.17 2.93 -22.93
C PRO A 538 11.40 4.17 -23.39
N GLU A 539 11.58 4.54 -24.66
CA GLU A 539 10.78 5.60 -25.27
C GLU A 539 9.30 5.23 -25.25
N MET A 540 8.46 6.20 -24.89
CA MET A 540 7.02 6.09 -24.85
C MET A 540 6.41 6.98 -25.94
N VAL A 541 5.44 6.43 -26.69
CA VAL A 541 4.80 7.17 -27.78
C VAL A 541 3.54 7.89 -27.31
N PRO A 542 3.17 9.02 -27.92
CA PRO A 542 1.91 9.71 -27.65
C PRO A 542 0.70 8.90 -28.09
N LEU A 543 -0.47 9.19 -27.48
CA LEU A 543 -1.74 8.59 -27.87
C LEU A 543 -2.11 9.00 -29.31
N THR A 544 -2.47 8.02 -30.12
CA THR A 544 -2.94 8.21 -31.51
C THR A 544 -4.41 8.58 -31.56
N ASP A 545 -4.91 9.01 -32.73
CA ASP A 545 -6.30 9.42 -32.88
C ASP A 545 -7.28 8.28 -32.57
N ASN A 546 -6.96 7.07 -33.03
CA ASN A 546 -7.68 5.84 -32.74
C ASN A 546 -6.79 4.84 -32.03
N LEU A 547 -7.38 3.87 -31.36
CA LEU A 547 -6.65 2.83 -30.64
C LEU A 547 -7.25 1.45 -30.90
N LEU A 548 -6.40 0.49 -31.24
CA LEU A 548 -6.74 -0.92 -31.34
C LEU A 548 -6.06 -1.67 -30.20
N LEU A 549 -6.84 -2.20 -29.27
CA LEU A 549 -6.36 -2.96 -28.12
C LEU A 549 -6.56 -4.45 -28.35
N LYS A 550 -5.55 -5.26 -28.00
CA LYS A 550 -5.70 -6.70 -27.85
C LYS A 550 -5.83 -7.05 -26.38
N VAL A 551 -6.85 -7.80 -26.01
CA VAL A 551 -7.02 -8.28 -24.63
C VAL A 551 -5.97 -9.35 -24.36
N ALA A 552 -4.98 -9.00 -23.56
CA ALA A 552 -3.84 -9.87 -23.26
C ALA A 552 -4.04 -10.71 -22.00
N SER A 553 -4.98 -10.35 -21.12
CA SER A 553 -5.38 -11.14 -19.96
C SER A 553 -6.80 -10.80 -19.54
N VAL A 554 -7.54 -11.82 -19.10
CA VAL A 554 -8.90 -11.71 -18.52
C VAL A 554 -8.86 -12.28 -17.12
N ILE A 555 -9.22 -11.46 -16.12
CA ILE A 555 -9.16 -11.82 -14.70
C ILE A 555 -10.55 -11.64 -14.07
N HIS A 556 -11.16 -12.74 -13.68
CA HIS A 556 -12.52 -12.77 -13.10
C HIS A 556 -12.55 -12.73 -11.56
N ASP A 557 -11.39 -12.75 -10.89
CA ASP A 557 -11.33 -12.64 -9.45
C ASP A 557 -12.01 -11.37 -8.95
N PRO A 558 -12.74 -11.43 -7.84
CA PRO A 558 -13.42 -10.26 -7.28
C PRO A 558 -12.49 -9.09 -6.98
N VAL A 559 -11.24 -9.37 -6.63
CA VAL A 559 -10.17 -8.37 -6.38
C VAL A 559 -8.85 -8.91 -6.93
N THR A 560 -8.12 -8.08 -7.67
CA THR A 560 -6.76 -8.40 -8.13
C THR A 560 -5.77 -7.48 -7.43
N THR A 561 -4.84 -8.05 -6.71
CA THR A 561 -3.84 -7.29 -5.96
C THR A 561 -2.70 -6.81 -6.85
N THR A 562 -2.01 -5.76 -6.40
CA THR A 562 -0.79 -5.30 -7.08
C THR A 562 0.34 -6.35 -7.01
N ASP A 563 0.29 -7.29 -6.06
CA ASP A 563 1.23 -8.42 -5.97
C ASP A 563 0.97 -9.47 -7.04
N GLU A 564 -0.26 -9.64 -7.49
CA GLU A 564 -0.61 -10.49 -8.63
C GLU A 564 -0.27 -9.83 -9.96
N LEU A 565 -0.45 -8.51 -10.06
CA LEU A 565 -0.06 -7.74 -11.25
C LEU A 565 1.45 -7.72 -11.46
N ILE A 566 2.22 -7.56 -10.39
CA ILE A 566 3.68 -7.64 -10.39
C ILE A 566 4.19 -8.20 -9.05
N PRO A 567 4.76 -9.39 -9.00
CA PRO A 567 5.22 -10.03 -7.77
C PRO A 567 6.19 -9.15 -6.99
N SER A 568 6.11 -9.17 -5.65
CA SER A 568 6.96 -8.32 -4.81
C SER A 568 8.32 -8.93 -4.48
N GLY A 569 8.35 -10.09 -3.85
CA GLY A 569 9.56 -10.67 -3.27
C GLY A 569 10.60 -11.06 -4.33
N GLU A 570 10.22 -11.91 -5.26
CA GLU A 570 11.14 -12.45 -6.29
C GLU A 570 11.64 -11.41 -7.29
N THR A 571 10.93 -10.29 -7.44
CA THR A 571 11.28 -9.22 -8.40
C THR A 571 11.93 -8.02 -7.74
N SER A 572 12.12 -8.04 -6.44
CA SER A 572 12.59 -6.87 -5.68
C SER A 572 13.92 -6.32 -6.20
N SER A 573 14.82 -7.19 -6.64
CA SER A 573 16.13 -6.81 -7.16
C SER A 573 16.14 -6.33 -8.62
N TYR A 574 15.03 -6.47 -9.35
CA TYR A 574 14.93 -6.03 -10.76
C TYR A 574 14.23 -4.68 -10.93
N ARG A 575 13.86 -4.02 -9.83
CA ARG A 575 13.06 -2.77 -9.83
C ARG A 575 13.73 -1.58 -10.52
N SER A 576 15.05 -1.60 -10.64
CA SER A 576 15.84 -0.60 -11.36
C SER A 576 16.02 -0.88 -12.85
N ASN A 577 15.45 -1.97 -13.36
CA ASN A 577 15.48 -2.36 -14.77
C ASN A 577 14.06 -2.55 -15.31
N PRO A 578 13.45 -1.49 -15.88
CA PRO A 578 12.06 -1.55 -16.34
C PRO A 578 11.78 -2.68 -17.33
N LEU A 579 12.70 -2.95 -18.26
CA LEU A 579 12.56 -4.00 -19.27
C LEU A 579 12.64 -5.40 -18.63
N GLY A 580 13.64 -5.61 -17.77
CA GLY A 580 13.81 -6.90 -17.07
C GLY A 580 12.69 -7.17 -16.07
N LEU A 581 12.19 -6.12 -15.40
CA LEU A 581 11.09 -6.27 -14.47
C LEU A 581 9.77 -6.61 -15.18
N ALA A 582 9.52 -6.02 -16.33
CA ALA A 582 8.28 -6.23 -17.09
C ALA A 582 8.05 -7.70 -17.47
N GLU A 583 9.14 -8.51 -17.58
CA GLU A 583 9.05 -9.95 -17.84
C GLU A 583 8.31 -10.74 -16.73
N PHE A 584 8.14 -10.16 -15.55
CA PHE A 584 7.43 -10.77 -14.42
C PHE A 584 5.97 -10.31 -14.30
N THR A 585 5.47 -9.47 -15.21
CA THR A 585 4.08 -8.99 -15.16
C THR A 585 3.11 -10.16 -15.24
N LEU A 586 2.19 -10.26 -14.26
CA LEU A 586 1.22 -11.34 -14.11
C LEU A 586 1.83 -12.75 -14.03
N SER A 587 3.14 -12.89 -13.79
CA SER A 587 3.85 -14.19 -13.85
C SER A 587 3.25 -15.26 -12.93
N ARG A 588 2.58 -14.86 -11.85
CA ARG A 588 1.89 -15.77 -10.91
C ARG A 588 0.43 -15.99 -11.27
N LYS A 589 -0.21 -15.03 -11.93
CA LYS A 589 -1.65 -15.05 -12.24
C LYS A 589 -1.92 -15.58 -13.63
N ASP A 590 -1.21 -15.05 -14.62
CA ASP A 590 -1.31 -15.39 -16.04
C ASP A 590 0.08 -15.37 -16.70
N PRO A 591 0.85 -16.46 -16.57
CA PRO A 591 2.23 -16.53 -17.06
C PRO A 591 2.38 -16.29 -18.57
N GLU A 592 1.32 -16.49 -19.37
CA GLU A 592 1.33 -16.27 -20.81
C GLU A 592 1.10 -14.81 -21.21
N TYR A 593 0.68 -13.95 -20.26
CA TYR A 593 0.40 -12.54 -20.51
C TYR A 593 1.56 -11.82 -21.22
N VAL A 594 2.78 -11.99 -20.72
CA VAL A 594 3.97 -11.32 -21.28
C VAL A 594 4.17 -11.68 -22.75
N GLY A 595 3.99 -12.95 -23.11
CA GLY A 595 4.08 -13.42 -24.50
C GLY A 595 3.02 -12.76 -25.39
N ARG A 596 1.76 -12.73 -24.95
CA ARG A 596 0.66 -12.10 -25.69
C ARG A 596 0.85 -10.58 -25.82
N ALA A 597 1.26 -9.90 -24.75
CA ALA A 597 1.52 -8.46 -24.77
C ALA A 597 2.67 -8.09 -25.72
N LYS A 598 3.77 -8.84 -25.69
CA LYS A 598 4.92 -8.63 -26.62
C LYS A 598 4.55 -8.88 -28.08
N ALA A 599 3.71 -9.87 -28.36
CA ALA A 599 3.25 -10.15 -29.70
C ALA A 599 2.53 -8.94 -30.32
N ILE A 600 1.62 -8.32 -29.55
CA ILE A 600 0.93 -7.12 -30.05
C ILE A 600 1.82 -5.87 -30.03
N GLN A 601 2.76 -5.76 -29.08
CA GLN A 601 3.74 -4.67 -29.08
C GLN A 601 4.63 -4.71 -30.34
N ALA A 602 4.96 -5.89 -30.84
CA ALA A 602 5.73 -6.03 -32.07
C ALA A 602 5.00 -5.42 -33.28
N VAL A 603 3.66 -5.49 -33.31
CA VAL A 603 2.82 -4.82 -34.33
C VAL A 603 2.98 -3.30 -34.24
N GLU A 604 2.91 -2.74 -33.03
CA GLU A 604 3.06 -1.30 -32.82
C GLU A 604 4.45 -0.81 -33.26
N LYS A 605 5.51 -1.56 -32.96
CA LYS A 605 6.87 -1.21 -33.40
C LYS A 605 7.01 -1.15 -34.93
N VAL A 606 6.33 -2.02 -35.67
CA VAL A 606 6.28 -1.96 -37.14
C VAL A 606 5.55 -0.69 -37.59
N ARG A 607 4.45 -0.34 -36.93
CA ARG A 607 3.73 0.92 -37.22
C ARG A 607 4.59 2.14 -36.94
N GLU A 608 5.27 2.20 -35.80
CA GLU A 608 6.15 3.31 -35.41
C GLU A 608 7.32 3.49 -36.40
N ALA A 609 7.84 2.39 -36.96
CA ALA A 609 8.83 2.42 -38.02
C ALA A 609 8.29 2.93 -39.38
N GLY A 610 7.00 3.23 -39.47
CA GLY A 610 6.34 3.66 -40.69
C GLY A 610 6.09 2.51 -41.69
N GLU A 611 6.19 1.28 -41.23
CA GLU A 611 6.00 0.10 -42.05
C GLU A 611 4.54 -0.41 -42.00
N CYS A 612 4.15 -1.21 -42.98
CA CYS A 612 2.80 -1.75 -43.04
C CYS A 612 2.63 -2.94 -42.09
N MET A 613 1.89 -2.74 -40.99
CA MET A 613 1.57 -3.78 -40.00
C MET A 613 1.02 -5.06 -40.62
N GLY A 614 0.10 -4.95 -41.60
CA GLY A 614 -0.53 -6.09 -42.26
C GLY A 614 0.41 -6.95 -43.15
N LYS A 615 1.62 -6.45 -43.46
CA LYS A 615 2.63 -7.28 -44.14
C LYS A 615 3.37 -8.18 -43.15
N ALA A 616 3.64 -7.65 -41.96
CA ALA A 616 4.35 -8.38 -40.91
C ALA A 616 3.41 -9.31 -40.12
N PHE A 617 2.15 -8.89 -39.92
CA PHE A 617 1.16 -9.58 -39.09
C PHE A 617 -0.15 -9.76 -39.86
N PRO A 618 -0.36 -10.90 -40.58
CA PRO A 618 -1.54 -11.14 -41.41
C PRO A 618 -2.88 -11.04 -40.66
N GLU A 619 -2.92 -11.51 -39.41
CA GLU A 619 -4.11 -11.43 -38.56
C GLU A 619 -4.56 -9.97 -38.31
N VAL A 620 -3.59 -9.08 -38.06
CA VAL A 620 -3.87 -7.65 -37.85
C VAL A 620 -4.34 -6.99 -39.14
N LYS A 621 -3.91 -7.49 -40.31
CA LYS A 621 -4.41 -7.03 -41.61
C LYS A 621 -5.89 -7.28 -41.75
N GLU A 622 -6.38 -8.45 -41.38
CA GLU A 622 -7.79 -8.80 -41.42
C GLU A 622 -8.62 -7.92 -40.49
N VAL A 623 -8.15 -7.74 -39.26
CA VAL A 623 -8.79 -6.87 -38.28
C VAL A 623 -8.87 -5.43 -38.77
N MET A 624 -7.77 -4.86 -39.28
CA MET A 624 -7.72 -3.49 -39.79
C MET A 624 -8.58 -3.33 -41.05
N HIS A 625 -8.69 -4.34 -41.88
CA HIS A 625 -9.58 -4.32 -43.04
C HIS A 625 -11.05 -4.28 -42.61
N ALA A 626 -11.44 -5.12 -41.66
CA ALA A 626 -12.80 -5.12 -41.13
C ALA A 626 -13.15 -3.79 -40.43
N ILE A 627 -12.21 -3.16 -39.73
CA ILE A 627 -12.41 -1.83 -39.15
C ILE A 627 -12.61 -0.78 -40.25
N LYS A 628 -11.78 -0.81 -41.28
CA LYS A 628 -11.84 0.17 -42.38
C LYS A 628 -13.15 0.11 -43.18
N GLU A 629 -13.77 -1.05 -43.31
CA GLU A 629 -15.08 -1.19 -43.92
C GLU A 629 -16.20 -0.43 -43.19
N LYS A 630 -16.03 -0.23 -41.87
CA LYS A 630 -17.02 0.49 -41.06
C LYS A 630 -16.60 1.93 -40.70
N PHE A 631 -15.30 2.23 -40.74
CA PHE A 631 -14.70 3.51 -40.38
C PHE A 631 -13.70 3.94 -41.46
N GLU A 632 -14.19 4.65 -42.48
CA GLU A 632 -13.46 4.98 -43.72
C GLU A 632 -12.13 5.74 -43.47
N ASP A 633 -12.09 6.62 -42.47
CA ASP A 633 -10.93 7.46 -42.13
C ASP A 633 -9.86 6.73 -41.30
N VAL A 634 -10.07 5.48 -40.91
CA VAL A 634 -9.14 4.71 -40.10
C VAL A 634 -8.05 4.10 -40.97
N CYS A 635 -6.81 4.31 -40.56
CA CYS A 635 -5.62 3.73 -41.21
C CYS A 635 -4.53 3.41 -40.19
N GLY A 636 -3.49 2.68 -40.61
CA GLY A 636 -2.40 2.28 -39.72
C GLY A 636 -1.59 3.45 -39.15
N SER A 637 -1.54 4.61 -39.83
CA SER A 637 -0.79 5.77 -39.33
C SER A 637 -1.52 6.53 -38.20
N ASN A 638 -2.86 6.51 -38.18
CA ASN A 638 -3.66 7.20 -37.16
C ASN A 638 -4.22 6.26 -36.06
N THR A 639 -3.89 4.98 -36.10
CA THR A 639 -4.39 3.97 -35.16
C THR A 639 -3.24 3.28 -34.46
N GLY A 640 -3.04 3.59 -33.19
CA GLY A 640 -2.08 2.89 -32.33
C GLY A 640 -2.56 1.51 -31.95
N VAL A 641 -1.63 0.61 -31.72
CA VAL A 641 -1.92 -0.78 -31.39
C VAL A 641 -1.26 -1.14 -30.06
N GLY A 642 -1.96 -1.83 -29.18
CA GLY A 642 -1.39 -2.25 -27.91
C GLY A 642 -2.23 -3.24 -27.14
N SER A 643 -1.80 -3.57 -25.94
CA SER A 643 -2.49 -4.53 -25.08
C SER A 643 -3.38 -3.84 -24.05
N THR A 644 -4.37 -4.59 -23.57
CA THR A 644 -5.16 -4.28 -22.39
C THR A 644 -5.36 -5.52 -21.54
N ILE A 645 -5.64 -5.32 -20.26
CA ILE A 645 -6.18 -6.37 -19.39
C ILE A 645 -7.63 -6.03 -19.04
N TYR A 646 -8.46 -7.06 -18.89
CA TYR A 646 -9.73 -6.97 -18.20
C TYR A 646 -9.59 -7.55 -16.80
N ALA A 647 -10.07 -6.84 -15.79
CA ALA A 647 -10.12 -7.35 -14.41
C ALA A 647 -11.31 -6.73 -13.66
N VAL A 648 -11.94 -7.49 -12.75
CA VAL A 648 -13.13 -7.00 -12.02
C VAL A 648 -12.76 -5.80 -11.15
N LYS A 649 -11.77 -5.93 -10.27
CA LYS A 649 -11.33 -4.88 -9.34
C LYS A 649 -9.82 -4.92 -9.12
N PRO A 650 -9.03 -4.42 -10.09
CA PRO A 650 -7.58 -4.44 -10.00
C PRO A 650 -7.01 -3.35 -9.10
N GLY A 651 -5.81 -3.63 -8.54
CA GLY A 651 -4.95 -2.65 -7.92
C GLY A 651 -5.11 -2.49 -6.41
N ASP A 652 -5.57 -3.54 -5.73
CA ASP A 652 -5.55 -3.56 -4.27
C ASP A 652 -4.13 -3.75 -3.72
N GLY A 653 -3.89 -3.23 -2.52
CA GLY A 653 -2.66 -3.44 -1.77
C GLY A 653 -1.58 -2.38 -1.98
N SER A 654 -0.42 -2.78 -2.48
CA SER A 654 0.80 -1.95 -2.51
C SER A 654 0.69 -0.71 -3.41
N ALA A 655 1.39 0.37 -3.03
CA ALA A 655 1.51 1.59 -3.85
C ALA A 655 2.42 1.42 -5.09
N ARG A 656 2.86 0.20 -5.40
CA ARG A 656 3.79 -0.07 -6.50
C ARG A 656 3.29 0.45 -7.83
N GLU A 657 3.99 1.43 -8.38
CA GLU A 657 3.73 1.95 -9.71
C GLU A 657 4.08 0.92 -10.80
N GLN A 658 4.95 -0.04 -10.48
CA GLN A 658 5.38 -1.10 -11.41
C GLN A 658 4.22 -1.99 -11.86
N ALA A 659 3.14 -2.07 -11.09
CA ALA A 659 1.91 -2.74 -11.52
C ALA A 659 1.29 -2.11 -12.78
N ALA A 660 1.56 -0.83 -13.04
CA ALA A 660 1.16 -0.11 -14.25
C ALA A 660 2.31 0.04 -15.25
N SER A 661 3.50 0.49 -14.79
CA SER A 661 4.63 0.76 -15.68
C SER A 661 5.11 -0.48 -16.44
N CYS A 662 5.07 -1.66 -15.82
CA CYS A 662 5.45 -2.90 -16.49
C CYS A 662 4.50 -3.27 -17.64
N GLN A 663 3.21 -3.05 -17.47
CA GLN A 663 2.24 -3.19 -18.55
C GLN A 663 2.54 -2.21 -19.69
N LYS A 664 2.83 -0.93 -19.36
CA LYS A 664 3.19 0.09 -20.35
C LYS A 664 4.46 -0.27 -21.11
N VAL A 665 5.49 -0.73 -20.42
CA VAL A 665 6.76 -1.20 -21.02
C VAL A 665 6.53 -2.34 -22.01
N LEU A 666 5.53 -3.19 -21.77
CA LEU A 666 5.11 -4.28 -22.66
C LEU A 666 4.10 -3.84 -23.76
N GLY A 667 3.89 -2.54 -23.93
CA GLY A 667 2.97 -2.00 -24.94
C GLY A 667 1.51 -1.91 -24.47
N GLY A 668 1.27 -1.90 -23.15
CA GLY A 668 -0.06 -1.69 -22.58
C GLY A 668 -0.54 -0.25 -22.76
N TRP A 669 -1.82 -0.08 -23.18
CA TRP A 669 -2.45 1.23 -23.34
C TRP A 669 -3.65 1.46 -22.44
N ALA A 670 -4.23 0.40 -21.91
CA ALA A 670 -5.42 0.50 -21.07
C ALA A 670 -5.52 -0.64 -20.07
N ASN A 671 -6.33 -0.41 -19.04
CA ASN A 671 -7.02 -1.46 -18.32
C ASN A 671 -8.52 -1.24 -18.46
N ILE A 672 -9.30 -2.32 -18.55
CA ILE A 672 -10.77 -2.30 -18.52
C ILE A 672 -11.19 -2.98 -17.22
N ALA A 673 -11.94 -2.29 -16.37
CA ALA A 673 -12.32 -2.80 -15.06
C ALA A 673 -13.79 -2.50 -14.73
N LYS A 674 -14.39 -3.23 -13.80
CA LYS A 674 -15.68 -2.86 -13.21
C LYS A 674 -15.50 -1.70 -12.23
N GLU A 675 -14.45 -1.73 -11.45
CA GLU A 675 -13.98 -0.64 -10.60
C GLU A 675 -12.47 -0.79 -10.32
N TYR A 676 -11.85 0.27 -9.83
CA TYR A 676 -10.46 0.21 -9.35
C TYR A 676 -10.44 0.11 -7.83
N ALA A 677 -9.62 -0.81 -7.30
CA ALA A 677 -9.54 -1.06 -5.87
C ALA A 677 -9.06 0.18 -5.10
N THR A 678 -8.08 0.90 -5.64
CA THR A 678 -7.51 2.10 -5.00
C THR A 678 -7.30 3.23 -5.99
N LYS A 679 -7.36 4.49 -5.49
CA LYS A 679 -6.93 5.67 -6.26
C LYS A 679 -5.48 5.53 -6.72
N ARG A 680 -4.61 4.98 -5.88
CA ARG A 680 -3.18 4.80 -6.17
C ARG A 680 -2.92 4.05 -7.47
N TYR A 681 -3.58 2.93 -7.68
CA TYR A 681 -3.39 2.14 -8.90
C TYR A 681 -3.90 2.87 -10.14
N ARG A 682 -5.08 3.51 -10.03
CA ARG A 682 -5.64 4.32 -11.11
C ARG A 682 -4.72 5.49 -11.48
N SER A 683 -4.16 6.20 -10.49
CA SER A 683 -3.17 7.27 -10.71
C SER A 683 -1.89 6.76 -11.37
N ASN A 684 -1.43 5.55 -11.00
CA ASN A 684 -0.28 4.94 -11.66
C ASN A 684 -0.53 4.66 -13.14
N LEU A 685 -1.72 4.15 -13.51
CA LEU A 685 -2.09 3.96 -14.92
C LEU A 685 -2.01 5.30 -15.67
N ILE A 686 -2.63 6.34 -15.13
CA ILE A 686 -2.65 7.69 -15.73
C ILE A 686 -1.23 8.22 -15.91
N ASN A 687 -0.38 8.16 -14.89
CA ASN A 687 1.00 8.66 -14.95
C ASN A 687 1.85 7.92 -16.00
N TRP A 688 1.52 6.68 -16.30
CA TRP A 688 2.13 5.92 -17.40
C TRP A 688 1.37 6.04 -18.72
N GLY A 689 0.44 7.02 -18.81
CA GLY A 689 -0.31 7.30 -20.05
C GLY A 689 -1.26 6.18 -20.46
N MET A 690 -1.67 5.34 -19.52
CA MET A 690 -2.63 4.27 -19.75
C MET A 690 -4.05 4.74 -19.41
N LEU A 691 -5.01 4.28 -20.20
CA LEU A 691 -6.43 4.61 -20.06
C LEU A 691 -7.09 3.72 -18.98
N PRO A 692 -7.52 4.28 -17.84
CA PRO A 692 -8.15 3.50 -16.77
C PRO A 692 -9.67 3.39 -17.03
N PHE A 693 -10.05 2.58 -18.00
CA PHE A 693 -11.46 2.41 -18.36
C PHE A 693 -12.26 1.67 -17.29
N VAL A 694 -13.49 2.14 -17.10
CA VAL A 694 -14.54 1.45 -16.35
C VAL A 694 -15.63 1.03 -17.32
N ILE A 695 -16.12 -0.20 -17.17
CA ILE A 695 -17.23 -0.76 -17.92
C ILE A 695 -18.40 -1.09 -16.98
N ASP A 696 -19.56 -0.45 -17.17
CA ASP A 696 -20.73 -0.63 -16.31
C ASP A 696 -21.46 -1.95 -16.60
N LYS A 697 -21.66 -2.25 -17.89
CA LYS A 697 -22.32 -3.47 -18.34
C LYS A 697 -21.34 -4.63 -18.39
N ASP A 698 -21.80 -5.81 -18.04
CA ASP A 698 -21.01 -7.03 -18.21
C ASP A 698 -20.76 -7.31 -19.67
N PHE A 699 -19.54 -7.68 -19.98
CA PHE A 699 -19.14 -8.15 -21.29
C PHE A 699 -18.18 -9.34 -21.09
N ASP A 700 -18.42 -10.40 -21.85
CA ASP A 700 -17.63 -11.62 -21.79
C ASP A 700 -16.41 -11.49 -22.70
N PHE A 701 -15.33 -10.95 -22.14
CA PHE A 701 -14.05 -10.84 -22.85
C PHE A 701 -13.32 -12.16 -22.85
N ASP A 702 -12.71 -12.46 -23.99
CA ASP A 702 -11.74 -13.54 -24.11
C ASP A 702 -10.32 -12.99 -24.33
N ASN A 703 -9.31 -13.79 -23.96
CA ASN A 703 -7.95 -13.51 -24.39
C ASN A 703 -7.92 -13.45 -25.92
N ASP A 704 -7.13 -12.52 -26.46
CA ASP A 704 -6.99 -12.23 -27.88
C ASP A 704 -8.17 -11.49 -28.53
N ASP A 705 -9.19 -11.05 -27.79
CA ASP A 705 -10.20 -10.13 -28.33
C ASP A 705 -9.56 -8.82 -28.78
N TYR A 706 -10.05 -8.28 -29.89
CA TYR A 706 -9.64 -6.97 -30.43
C TYR A 706 -10.70 -5.91 -30.14
N VAL A 707 -10.33 -4.91 -29.33
CA VAL A 707 -11.19 -3.78 -28.96
C VAL A 707 -10.75 -2.54 -29.73
N PHE A 708 -11.56 -2.05 -30.64
CA PHE A 708 -11.30 -0.83 -31.40
C PHE A 708 -12.00 0.36 -30.76
N ILE A 709 -11.25 1.46 -30.56
CA ILE A 709 -11.75 2.70 -29.95
C ILE A 709 -11.49 3.87 -30.92
N PRO A 710 -12.48 4.26 -31.72
CA PRO A 710 -12.36 5.39 -32.66
C PRO A 710 -12.32 6.72 -31.89
N GLY A 711 -11.51 7.67 -32.37
CA GLY A 711 -11.49 9.05 -31.87
C GLY A 711 -11.09 9.18 -30.40
N ILE A 712 -10.35 8.22 -29.84
CA ILE A 712 -10.02 8.19 -28.41
C ILE A 712 -9.25 9.44 -27.95
N LYS A 713 -8.33 9.94 -28.76
CA LYS A 713 -7.55 11.13 -28.42
C LYS A 713 -8.43 12.37 -28.23
N ASP A 714 -9.40 12.55 -29.12
CA ASP A 714 -10.37 13.65 -29.03
C ASP A 714 -11.34 13.41 -27.86
N ALA A 715 -11.76 12.17 -27.62
CA ALA A 715 -12.61 11.83 -26.47
C ALA A 715 -11.93 12.20 -25.15
N VAL A 716 -10.62 11.89 -24.99
CA VAL A 716 -9.85 12.27 -23.81
C VAL A 716 -9.76 13.79 -23.66
N LYS A 717 -9.44 14.53 -24.73
CA LYS A 717 -9.31 15.99 -24.73
C LYS A 717 -10.64 16.70 -24.44
N ASN A 718 -11.71 16.24 -25.06
CA ASN A 718 -13.03 16.87 -24.98
C ASN A 718 -13.84 16.43 -23.76
N LYS A 719 -13.25 15.67 -22.82
CA LYS A 719 -13.91 15.19 -21.60
C LYS A 719 -15.17 14.36 -21.88
N THR A 720 -15.13 13.55 -22.95
CA THR A 720 -16.26 12.69 -23.33
C THR A 720 -16.54 11.70 -22.20
N GLU A 721 -17.77 11.70 -21.71
CA GLU A 721 -18.15 10.89 -20.54
C GLU A 721 -18.28 9.42 -20.90
N VAL A 722 -18.93 9.12 -22.02
CA VAL A 722 -19.14 7.75 -22.51
C VAL A 722 -18.40 7.59 -23.83
N ILE A 723 -17.45 6.67 -23.85
CA ILE A 723 -16.62 6.36 -25.01
C ILE A 723 -17.10 5.04 -25.61
N LYS A 724 -17.52 5.07 -26.86
CA LYS A 724 -17.90 3.85 -27.58
C LYS A 724 -16.67 3.11 -28.06
N ALA A 725 -16.68 1.81 -27.88
CA ALA A 725 -15.67 0.89 -28.38
C ALA A 725 -16.34 -0.34 -29.00
N TYR A 726 -15.62 -1.05 -29.84
CA TYR A 726 -16.15 -2.17 -30.62
C TYR A 726 -15.25 -3.38 -30.49
N VAL A 727 -15.83 -4.53 -30.09
CA VAL A 727 -15.09 -5.80 -30.05
C VAL A 727 -15.15 -6.44 -31.42
N VAL A 728 -14.09 -6.26 -32.21
CA VAL A 728 -14.06 -6.51 -33.66
C VAL A 728 -14.33 -7.97 -34.00
N ASN A 729 -13.71 -8.90 -33.32
CA ASN A 729 -13.86 -10.35 -33.53
C ASN A 729 -15.12 -10.95 -32.89
N LYS A 730 -15.95 -10.12 -32.24
CA LYS A 730 -17.29 -10.49 -31.72
C LYS A 730 -18.36 -9.67 -32.45
N ASP A 731 -18.36 -9.79 -33.75
CA ASP A 731 -19.33 -9.10 -34.67
C ASP A 731 -19.43 -7.58 -34.48
N PHE A 732 -18.31 -6.93 -34.12
CA PHE A 732 -18.29 -5.51 -33.71
C PHE A 732 -19.27 -5.17 -32.59
N ALA A 733 -19.37 -6.04 -31.58
CA ALA A 733 -20.20 -5.77 -30.43
C ALA A 733 -19.81 -4.42 -29.80
N GLU A 734 -20.78 -3.51 -29.72
CA GLU A 734 -20.58 -2.18 -29.12
C GLU A 734 -20.54 -2.28 -27.61
N ILE A 735 -19.52 -1.68 -27.02
CA ILE A 735 -19.38 -1.52 -25.57
C ILE A 735 -19.20 -0.05 -25.21
N GLU A 736 -19.61 0.32 -24.02
CA GLU A 736 -19.49 1.66 -23.47
C GLU A 736 -18.41 1.67 -22.38
N LEU A 737 -17.41 2.52 -22.55
CA LEU A 737 -16.30 2.70 -21.61
C LEU A 737 -16.34 4.11 -21.01
N ARG A 738 -15.91 4.24 -19.75
CA ARG A 738 -15.79 5.53 -19.05
C ARG A 738 -14.39 5.67 -18.46
N LEU A 739 -13.84 6.89 -18.50
CA LEU A 739 -12.58 7.18 -17.85
C LEU A 739 -12.74 7.68 -16.40
N GLY A 740 -13.97 8.07 -16.03
CA GLY A 740 -14.24 8.76 -14.78
C GLY A 740 -13.64 10.18 -14.74
N GLU A 741 -13.59 10.77 -13.57
CA GLU A 741 -13.03 12.12 -13.42
C GLU A 741 -11.52 12.11 -13.64
N LEU A 742 -11.05 13.03 -14.49
CA LEU A 742 -9.65 13.29 -14.79
C LEU A 742 -9.43 14.80 -14.78
N THR A 743 -8.32 15.24 -14.21
CA THR A 743 -7.87 16.63 -14.34
C THR A 743 -7.38 16.91 -15.75
N ASP A 744 -7.23 18.18 -16.11
CA ASP A 744 -6.71 18.56 -17.43
C ASP A 744 -5.25 18.11 -17.61
N ASP A 745 -4.44 18.16 -16.54
CA ASP A 745 -3.07 17.63 -16.54
C ASP A 745 -3.04 16.11 -16.75
N GLU A 746 -3.92 15.35 -16.08
CA GLU A 746 -4.03 13.90 -16.26
C GLU A 746 -4.43 13.53 -17.70
N ARG A 747 -5.33 14.29 -18.31
CA ARG A 747 -5.72 14.11 -19.73
C ARG A 747 -4.54 14.38 -20.66
N GLN A 748 -3.77 15.41 -20.37
CA GLN A 748 -2.59 15.74 -21.17
C GLN A 748 -1.49 14.66 -21.00
N ILE A 749 -1.26 14.16 -19.78
CA ILE A 749 -0.31 13.04 -19.52
C ILE A 749 -0.69 11.81 -20.37
N ILE A 750 -1.98 11.43 -20.38
CA ILE A 750 -2.46 10.31 -21.21
C ILE A 750 -2.22 10.62 -22.70
N THR A 751 -2.54 11.83 -23.15
CA THR A 751 -2.37 12.23 -24.55
C THR A 751 -0.90 12.23 -24.98
N ASP A 752 0.01 12.68 -24.11
CA ASP A 752 1.46 12.71 -24.37
C ASP A 752 2.12 11.32 -24.24
N GLY A 753 1.36 10.31 -23.77
CA GLY A 753 1.80 8.92 -23.68
C GLY A 753 2.38 8.51 -22.33
N CYS A 754 2.89 9.44 -21.52
CA CYS A 754 3.27 9.24 -20.12
C CYS A 754 3.71 10.56 -19.46
N LEU A 755 3.88 10.51 -18.14
CA LEU A 755 4.35 11.64 -17.33
C LEU A 755 5.71 12.20 -17.79
N ILE A 756 6.62 11.34 -18.22
CA ILE A 756 7.96 11.75 -18.69
C ILE A 756 7.83 12.64 -19.93
N ASN A 757 7.03 12.22 -20.89
CA ASN A 757 6.77 12.98 -22.12
C ASN A 757 6.05 14.30 -21.81
N TYR A 758 5.05 14.26 -20.92
CA TYR A 758 4.33 15.46 -20.48
C TYR A 758 5.29 16.56 -20.02
N TYR A 759 6.27 16.23 -19.16
CA TYR A 759 7.24 17.21 -18.69
C TYR A 759 8.37 17.53 -19.70
N LYS A 760 8.57 16.68 -20.70
CA LYS A 760 9.51 16.95 -21.78
C LYS A 760 8.96 17.94 -22.80
N TYR A 761 7.62 17.93 -22.99
CA TYR A 761 6.95 18.74 -24.02
C TYR A 761 6.26 19.99 -23.45
N ASN A 762 5.98 20.04 -22.14
CA ASN A 762 5.34 21.14 -21.43
C ASN A 762 6.24 21.67 -20.30
#